data_fcc9ed3f80964101ccc691c08ef0248b
#
_entry.id   fcc9ed3f80964101ccc691c08ef0248b
#
_cell.length_a   1.000
_cell.length_b   1.000
_cell.length_c   1.000
_cell.angle_alpha   90.00
_cell.angle_beta   90.00
_cell.angle_gamma   90.00
#
_symmetry.space_group_name_H-M   'P 1'
#
loop_
_entity.id
_entity.type
_entity.pdbx_description
1 polymer ?
#
loop_
_entity_poly.entity_id
_entity_poly.type
_entity_poly.pdbx_seq_one_letter_code
_entity_poly.pdbx_strand_id
1 'polypeptide(L)'
;MHESNKDSEVRINKELSDAITSGKSVTATLMTDERVFARITDGIYRDPASAIRELIANAYDADATEVRVETDCPRFSKISVRDNGRGLTKETLAHVICHIGGSLKRTKDGQKHQISSDADPTKSLSGRPLIGKLGIGLFSVSQITHHVVIITKTRGSKKRIYCDILLMPQSEALLEKEEGQKFVTGEVTIKFIDAEDIDSQGTEIILHDLRDHVKESLLSKLTWTSLREKREKEQNPDEDTLESIVDEDDYDGNFSVKEPIFHIGEIDIESGLVLTAENLPWQHNDPSDKKFNKLIDRVSHISDPERAKRGPSIQEHLDYYLRMLWTLSLSIPIPYIDKHPFDLTAKDAVSIYQISNKLKGGAASEVSLDESQTIAERFSLKSSGGHQLPFKVYVDDILLYRPIKFGAGSRLDHPISQPLMLVGRAKPDLSSVPEKYRGGDLEFEAYLYWNHKIVPKEHNGVLVRINGASGTLFKENFLEYQISELTRLRQITAEIFVVKGLDAALNIDRESFNISHPHYLILKNWLHSAMRQLMNRLKALSGDAAKEKLEGKKEETFAELSQIVSRHAAHTGKTTTKEIVYTSKGSGPDLLSNIKSATHLEISDHILAAIAKEKPTTARDRFKKSLNEEKAKSLATILSLYGVDDFLSEGDFESLISAILEVMVLEIKK
;
A
#
# COMPACT_ATOMS: atom_id res chain seq x y z
N MET A 1 6.95 -53.20 8.56
CA MET A 1 6.68 -52.63 9.89
C MET A 1 6.70 -51.10 9.73
N HIS A 2 5.55 -50.45 9.82
CA HIS A 2 5.51 -48.97 9.78
C HIS A 2 6.06 -48.44 11.11
N GLU A 3 7.33 -48.03 11.15
CA GLU A 3 7.80 -47.18 12.24
C GLU A 3 6.94 -45.91 12.25
N SER A 4 6.25 -45.66 13.34
CA SER A 4 5.45 -44.45 13.43
C SER A 4 6.39 -43.23 13.44
N ASN A 5 5.96 -42.09 12.97
CA ASN A 5 6.77 -40.85 13.04
C ASN A 5 7.26 -40.57 14.47
N LYS A 6 6.50 -40.99 15.47
CA LYS A 6 6.88 -40.90 16.90
C LYS A 6 8.07 -41.79 17.26
N ASP A 7 8.16 -42.99 16.70
CA ASP A 7 9.26 -43.94 16.99
C ASP A 7 10.58 -43.42 16.39
N SER A 8 10.51 -42.81 15.20
CA SER A 8 11.67 -42.17 14.54
C SER A 8 12.18 -40.95 15.33
N GLU A 9 11.25 -40.13 15.85
CA GLU A 9 11.56 -38.97 16.68
C GLU A 9 12.24 -39.40 18.00
N VAL A 10 11.70 -40.40 18.68
CA VAL A 10 12.28 -40.94 19.92
C VAL A 10 13.70 -41.50 19.68
N ARG A 11 13.92 -42.21 18.56
CA ARG A 11 15.23 -42.71 18.18
C ARG A 11 16.23 -41.59 17.95
N ILE A 12 15.89 -40.58 17.15
CA ILE A 12 16.79 -39.45 16.89
C ILE A 12 17.05 -38.66 18.17
N ASN A 13 16.04 -38.45 19.04
CA ASN A 13 16.26 -37.80 20.34
C ASN A 13 17.27 -38.55 21.23
N LYS A 14 17.22 -39.87 21.22
CA LYS A 14 18.17 -40.69 21.95
C LYS A 14 19.59 -40.55 21.38
N GLU A 15 19.73 -40.69 20.07
CA GLU A 15 21.02 -40.52 19.36
C GLU A 15 21.63 -39.13 19.58
N LEU A 16 20.81 -38.07 19.57
CA LEU A 16 21.21 -36.70 19.88
C LEU A 16 21.71 -36.57 21.33
N SER A 17 21.04 -37.23 22.27
CA SER A 17 21.41 -37.21 23.68
C SER A 17 22.78 -37.91 23.90
N ASP A 18 23.00 -39.03 23.23
CA ASP A 18 24.24 -39.77 23.27
C ASP A 18 25.39 -38.98 22.59
N ALA A 19 25.11 -38.26 21.51
CA ALA A 19 26.06 -37.43 20.81
C ALA A 19 26.52 -36.22 21.65
N ILE A 20 25.61 -35.61 22.42
CA ILE A 20 25.96 -34.52 23.35
C ILE A 20 27.03 -34.98 24.35
N THR A 21 26.89 -36.22 24.83
CA THR A 21 27.81 -36.80 25.83
C THR A 21 29.13 -37.27 25.23
N SER A 22 29.09 -37.82 24.02
CA SER A 22 30.26 -38.44 23.36
C SER A 22 31.01 -37.51 22.43
N GLY A 23 30.47 -36.33 22.07
CA GLY A 23 31.08 -35.40 21.11
C GLY A 23 31.07 -35.89 19.66
N LYS A 24 30.33 -36.98 19.36
CA LYS A 24 30.26 -37.56 18.00
C LYS A 24 29.19 -36.85 17.15
N SER A 25 29.37 -36.86 15.83
CA SER A 25 28.36 -36.42 14.89
C SER A 25 27.23 -37.46 14.76
N VAL A 26 26.00 -37.02 14.55
CA VAL A 26 24.85 -37.86 14.22
C VAL A 26 24.46 -37.60 12.78
N THR A 27 24.21 -38.66 12.02
CA THR A 27 23.67 -38.59 10.66
C THR A 27 22.24 -39.16 10.69
N ALA A 28 21.28 -38.40 10.22
CA ALA A 28 19.87 -38.83 10.19
C ALA A 28 19.26 -38.56 8.81
N THR A 29 18.27 -39.34 8.45
CA THR A 29 17.51 -39.19 7.18
C THR A 29 16.35 -38.23 7.38
N LEU A 30 16.23 -37.23 6.52
CA LEU A 30 15.07 -36.32 6.49
C LEU A 30 13.84 -37.06 5.96
N MET A 31 12.74 -36.98 6.71
CA MET A 31 11.47 -37.61 6.33
C MET A 31 10.38 -36.56 6.21
N THR A 32 9.53 -36.67 5.19
CA THR A 32 8.43 -35.75 4.90
C THR A 32 7.12 -36.50 4.77
N ASP A 33 6.01 -35.88 5.20
CA ASP A 33 4.68 -36.37 4.93
C ASP A 33 4.36 -36.21 3.42
N GLU A 34 3.87 -37.25 2.78
CA GLU A 34 3.55 -37.26 1.34
C GLU A 34 2.64 -36.10 0.91
N ARG A 35 1.73 -35.67 1.78
CA ARG A 35 0.80 -34.56 1.51
C ARG A 35 1.49 -33.21 1.36
N VAL A 36 2.64 -33.04 1.99
CA VAL A 36 3.41 -31.80 1.94
C VAL A 36 4.25 -31.74 0.67
N PHE A 37 4.82 -32.89 0.27
CA PHE A 37 5.65 -32.98 -0.93
C PHE A 37 4.87 -32.62 -2.19
N ALA A 38 3.68 -33.17 -2.37
CA ALA A 38 2.80 -32.86 -3.51
C ALA A 38 2.43 -31.37 -3.60
N ARG A 39 2.44 -30.64 -2.48
CA ARG A 39 2.07 -29.23 -2.43
C ARG A 39 3.23 -28.27 -2.66
N ILE A 40 4.46 -28.72 -2.40
CA ILE A 40 5.67 -27.91 -2.56
C ILE A 40 6.21 -28.01 -3.98
N THR A 41 6.01 -29.14 -4.66
CA THR A 41 6.46 -29.39 -6.04
C THR A 41 5.86 -28.44 -7.07
N ASP A 42 4.70 -27.84 -6.80
CA ASP A 42 4.01 -26.91 -7.72
C ASP A 42 4.52 -25.45 -7.66
N GLY A 43 5.69 -25.20 -7.08
CA GLY A 43 6.34 -23.89 -7.14
C GLY A 43 5.71 -22.81 -6.27
N ILE A 44 5.41 -23.13 -5.00
CA ILE A 44 4.73 -22.24 -4.05
C ILE A 44 5.52 -20.93 -3.81
N TYR A 45 6.84 -21.00 -3.77
CA TYR A 45 7.72 -19.84 -3.53
C TYR A 45 8.66 -19.61 -4.71
N ARG A 46 8.25 -18.78 -5.66
CA ARG A 46 9.05 -18.47 -6.85
C ARG A 46 10.04 -17.32 -6.64
N ASP A 47 9.83 -16.51 -5.60
CA ASP A 47 10.61 -15.31 -5.32
C ASP A 47 11.52 -15.54 -4.10
N PRO A 48 12.83 -15.29 -4.20
CA PRO A 48 13.77 -15.32 -3.06
C PRO A 48 13.29 -14.51 -1.86
N ALA A 49 12.63 -13.37 -2.08
CA ALA A 49 12.06 -12.55 -1.01
C ALA A 49 11.06 -13.32 -0.14
N SER A 50 10.26 -14.20 -0.73
CA SER A 50 9.26 -14.99 0.00
C SER A 50 9.88 -15.99 0.96
N ALA A 51 10.98 -16.66 0.55
CA ALA A 51 11.68 -17.58 1.43
C ALA A 51 12.43 -16.84 2.55
N ILE A 52 13.11 -15.74 2.26
CA ILE A 52 13.74 -14.90 3.28
C ILE A 52 12.71 -14.39 4.28
N ARG A 53 11.52 -13.94 3.81
CA ARG A 53 10.40 -13.54 4.65
C ARG A 53 9.98 -14.63 5.64
N GLU A 54 9.90 -15.90 5.19
CA GLU A 54 9.54 -17.03 6.06
C GLU A 54 10.61 -17.29 7.14
N LEU A 55 11.91 -17.15 6.81
CA LEU A 55 12.98 -17.26 7.81
C LEU A 55 12.90 -16.12 8.84
N ILE A 56 12.65 -14.89 8.40
CA ILE A 56 12.43 -13.74 9.30
C ILE A 56 11.18 -13.95 10.17
N ALA A 57 10.09 -14.50 9.61
CA ALA A 57 8.88 -14.83 10.36
C ALA A 57 9.13 -15.91 11.42
N ASN A 58 9.99 -16.90 11.15
CA ASN A 58 10.39 -17.90 12.14
C ASN A 58 11.20 -17.28 13.28
N ALA A 59 12.09 -16.35 12.99
CA ALA A 59 12.83 -15.59 14.00
C ALA A 59 11.88 -14.75 14.88
N TYR A 60 10.89 -14.07 14.27
CA TYR A 60 9.87 -13.33 15.01
C TYR A 60 9.08 -14.23 15.98
N ASP A 61 8.67 -15.41 15.52
CA ASP A 61 7.94 -16.39 16.33
C ASP A 61 8.81 -16.99 17.44
N ALA A 62 10.13 -16.99 17.27
CA ALA A 62 11.12 -17.38 18.29
C ALA A 62 11.44 -16.24 19.28
N ASP A 63 10.65 -15.18 19.34
CA ASP A 63 10.82 -13.99 20.18
C ASP A 63 12.12 -13.20 19.93
N ALA A 64 12.70 -13.31 18.73
CA ALA A 64 13.83 -12.47 18.35
C ALA A 64 13.47 -10.98 18.41
N THR A 65 14.41 -10.15 18.82
CA THR A 65 14.31 -8.69 18.77
C THR A 65 15.12 -8.11 17.63
N GLU A 66 16.05 -8.88 17.10
CA GLU A 66 16.89 -8.50 15.97
C GLU A 66 17.12 -9.69 15.04
N VAL A 67 17.04 -9.42 13.74
CA VAL A 67 17.38 -10.35 12.66
C VAL A 67 18.36 -9.67 11.72
N ARG A 68 19.42 -10.37 11.34
CA ARG A 68 20.40 -9.96 10.33
C ARG A 68 20.37 -10.92 9.16
N VAL A 69 20.10 -10.40 7.99
CA VAL A 69 20.20 -11.12 6.71
C VAL A 69 21.42 -10.60 5.99
N GLU A 70 22.34 -11.48 5.66
CA GLU A 70 23.53 -11.19 4.86
C GLU A 70 23.40 -11.94 3.54
N THR A 71 23.38 -11.23 2.42
CA THR A 71 23.17 -11.83 1.10
C THR A 71 24.46 -12.04 0.31
N ASP A 72 25.60 -11.65 0.86
CA ASP A 72 26.88 -11.61 0.15
C ASP A 72 26.81 -10.73 -1.13
N CYS A 73 26.02 -9.67 -1.05
CA CYS A 73 25.88 -8.70 -2.14
C CYS A 73 27.25 -8.07 -2.46
N PRO A 74 27.63 -7.95 -3.73
CA PRO A 74 26.87 -8.26 -4.94
C PRO A 74 27.15 -9.65 -5.55
N ARG A 75 27.89 -10.53 -4.89
CA ARG A 75 28.26 -11.87 -5.41
C ARG A 75 27.13 -12.89 -5.27
N PHE A 76 26.34 -12.77 -4.20
CA PHE A 76 25.25 -13.70 -3.89
C PHE A 76 25.67 -15.18 -3.88
N SER A 77 26.87 -15.48 -3.31
CA SER A 77 27.35 -16.86 -3.20
C SER A 77 26.59 -17.64 -2.13
N LYS A 78 26.13 -16.95 -1.09
CA LYS A 78 25.34 -17.50 0.02
C LYS A 78 24.40 -16.44 0.57
N ILE A 79 23.36 -16.89 1.28
CA ILE A 79 22.51 -16.01 2.11
C ILE A 79 22.52 -16.55 3.53
N SER A 80 22.78 -15.72 4.54
CA SER A 80 22.61 -16.09 5.93
C SER A 80 21.50 -15.26 6.59
N VAL A 81 20.72 -15.89 7.47
CA VAL A 81 19.69 -15.27 8.29
C VAL A 81 19.96 -15.62 9.74
N ARG A 82 20.40 -14.64 10.51
CA ARG A 82 20.77 -14.79 11.93
C ARG A 82 19.82 -14.01 12.82
N ASP A 83 19.31 -14.65 13.87
CA ASP A 83 18.44 -14.05 14.87
C ASP A 83 19.02 -14.21 16.30
N ASN A 84 18.53 -13.38 17.21
CA ASN A 84 18.80 -13.45 18.64
C ASN A 84 17.63 -14.07 19.44
N GLY A 85 16.77 -14.84 18.77
CA GLY A 85 15.64 -15.53 19.38
C GLY A 85 16.05 -16.65 20.34
N ARG A 86 15.11 -17.43 20.79
CA ARG A 86 15.34 -18.47 21.84
C ARG A 86 16.21 -19.65 21.38
N GLY A 87 16.45 -19.79 20.09
CA GLY A 87 17.14 -20.94 19.51
C GLY A 87 16.27 -22.20 19.51
N LEU A 88 16.82 -23.30 18.99
CA LEU A 88 16.18 -24.60 18.92
C LEU A 88 16.78 -25.53 19.98
N THR A 89 15.93 -26.22 20.76
CA THR A 89 16.35 -27.33 21.59
C THR A 89 16.57 -28.58 20.74
N LYS A 90 17.25 -29.60 21.32
CA LYS A 90 17.43 -30.89 20.62
C LYS A 90 16.10 -31.56 20.26
N GLU A 91 15.10 -31.43 21.14
CA GLU A 91 13.76 -31.97 20.94
C GLU A 91 13.02 -31.26 19.79
N THR A 92 13.10 -29.92 19.78
CA THR A 92 12.52 -29.12 18.70
C THR A 92 13.21 -29.38 17.37
N LEU A 93 14.54 -29.51 17.35
CA LEU A 93 15.29 -29.82 16.15
C LEU A 93 14.94 -31.22 15.63
N ALA A 94 14.86 -32.24 16.50
CA ALA A 94 14.44 -33.59 16.12
C ALA A 94 13.04 -33.59 15.49
N HIS A 95 12.12 -32.81 16.06
CA HIS A 95 10.78 -32.65 15.47
C HIS A 95 10.83 -32.00 14.09
N VAL A 96 11.58 -30.90 13.93
CA VAL A 96 11.72 -30.21 12.62
C VAL A 96 12.28 -31.15 11.55
N ILE A 97 13.26 -32.00 11.91
CA ILE A 97 13.86 -32.96 10.97
C ILE A 97 12.88 -34.07 10.60
N CYS A 98 12.14 -34.60 11.55
CA CYS A 98 11.24 -35.75 11.33
C CYS A 98 9.87 -35.38 10.75
N HIS A 99 9.43 -34.13 10.96
CA HIS A 99 8.09 -33.67 10.61
C HIS A 99 8.15 -32.37 9.77
N ILE A 100 8.91 -32.41 8.69
CA ILE A 100 8.96 -31.27 7.78
C ILE A 100 7.55 -31.10 7.17
N GLY A 101 6.93 -29.92 7.38
CA GLY A 101 5.54 -29.66 7.01
C GLY A 101 4.52 -29.85 8.14
N GLY A 102 4.92 -30.47 9.25
CA GLY A 102 4.17 -30.50 10.50
C GLY A 102 4.58 -29.33 11.40
N SER A 103 3.68 -28.39 11.69
CA SER A 103 3.97 -27.29 12.61
C SER A 103 3.59 -27.65 14.04
N LEU A 104 4.53 -27.56 14.97
CA LEU A 104 4.24 -27.55 16.41
C LEU A 104 3.56 -26.26 16.85
N LYS A 105 3.69 -25.17 16.10
CA LYS A 105 3.08 -23.89 16.40
C LYS A 105 1.56 -24.04 16.49
N ARG A 106 0.94 -23.45 17.50
CA ARG A 106 -0.51 -23.48 17.76
C ARG A 106 -1.05 -24.87 18.11
N THR A 107 -0.21 -25.78 18.56
CA THR A 107 -0.60 -27.13 19.02
C THR A 107 -0.30 -27.36 20.48
N LYS A 108 -0.95 -28.37 21.11
CA LYS A 108 -0.66 -28.77 22.48
C LYS A 108 0.78 -29.31 22.63
N ASP A 109 1.31 -29.94 21.60
CA ASP A 109 2.70 -30.42 21.62
C ASP A 109 3.67 -29.25 21.50
N GLY A 110 3.31 -28.18 20.78
CA GLY A 110 4.09 -26.94 20.77
C GLY A 110 4.16 -26.24 22.13
N GLN A 111 3.09 -26.32 22.93
CA GLN A 111 3.11 -25.83 24.31
C GLN A 111 4.07 -26.66 25.17
N LYS A 112 4.04 -28.01 25.07
CA LYS A 112 4.96 -28.89 25.79
C LYS A 112 6.43 -28.62 25.45
N HIS A 113 6.72 -28.29 24.19
CA HIS A 113 8.06 -27.96 23.72
C HIS A 113 8.43 -26.47 23.86
N GLN A 114 7.64 -25.69 24.58
CA GLN A 114 7.85 -24.26 24.83
C GLN A 114 8.01 -23.41 23.54
N ILE A 115 7.32 -23.79 22.48
CA ILE A 115 7.27 -23.03 21.21
C ILE A 115 6.18 -21.95 21.29
N SER A 116 5.06 -22.26 21.94
CA SER A 116 3.95 -21.35 22.18
C SER A 116 3.62 -21.24 23.67
N SER A 117 2.91 -20.18 24.03
CA SER A 117 2.52 -19.90 25.42
C SER A 117 1.56 -20.97 25.98
N ASP A 118 1.74 -21.38 27.22
CA ASP A 118 0.85 -22.31 27.91
C ASP A 118 -0.58 -21.74 28.04
N ALA A 119 -0.70 -20.42 28.16
CA ALA A 119 -1.99 -19.75 28.28
C ALA A 119 -2.73 -19.58 26.96
N ASP A 120 -2.00 -19.42 25.85
CA ASP A 120 -2.57 -19.17 24.52
C ASP A 120 -1.65 -19.76 23.42
N PRO A 121 -2.03 -20.88 22.80
CA PRO A 121 -1.19 -21.53 21.78
C PRO A 121 -1.00 -20.70 20.51
N THR A 122 -1.74 -19.60 20.35
CA THR A 122 -1.60 -18.69 19.22
C THR A 122 -0.52 -17.62 19.44
N LYS A 123 0.09 -17.61 20.63
CA LYS A 123 1.13 -16.64 21.01
C LYS A 123 2.45 -17.31 21.35
N SER A 124 3.54 -16.58 21.17
CA SER A 124 4.86 -16.95 21.65
C SER A 124 4.94 -16.88 23.18
N LEU A 125 6.06 -17.30 23.78
CA LEU A 125 6.25 -17.19 25.24
C LEU A 125 6.27 -15.74 25.72
N SER A 126 6.74 -14.80 24.92
CA SER A 126 6.70 -13.36 25.23
C SER A 126 5.35 -12.69 24.94
N GLY A 127 4.35 -13.45 24.49
CA GLY A 127 3.00 -12.96 24.19
C GLY A 127 2.81 -12.37 22.80
N ARG A 128 3.79 -12.47 21.90
CA ARG A 128 3.63 -12.06 20.49
C ARG A 128 2.68 -13.00 19.75
N PRO A 129 1.74 -12.51 18.95
CA PRO A 129 0.96 -13.34 18.04
C PRO A 129 1.88 -14.08 17.06
N LEU A 130 1.74 -15.40 16.94
CA LEU A 130 2.54 -16.21 16.02
C LEU A 130 2.12 -15.93 14.57
N ILE A 131 3.11 -15.66 13.71
CA ILE A 131 2.92 -15.47 12.27
C ILE A 131 2.95 -16.83 11.57
N GLY A 132 3.92 -17.68 11.90
CA GLY A 132 4.09 -19.01 11.32
C GLY A 132 2.95 -19.97 11.69
N LYS A 133 2.46 -20.75 10.70
CA LYS A 133 1.36 -21.70 10.90
C LYS A 133 1.70 -23.12 10.44
N LEU A 134 2.38 -23.27 9.31
CA LEU A 134 2.39 -24.53 8.56
C LEU A 134 3.63 -25.38 8.73
N GLY A 135 4.71 -24.86 9.37
CA GLY A 135 5.97 -25.62 9.55
C GLY A 135 6.76 -25.93 8.26
N ILE A 136 6.34 -25.33 7.14
CA ILE A 136 6.97 -25.54 5.83
C ILE A 136 8.11 -24.56 5.54
N GLY A 137 8.45 -23.69 6.49
CA GLY A 137 9.46 -22.64 6.29
C GLY A 137 10.82 -23.15 5.87
N LEU A 138 11.24 -24.36 6.32
CA LEU A 138 12.47 -24.98 5.88
C LEU A 138 12.41 -25.42 4.41
N PHE A 139 11.23 -25.79 3.89
CA PHE A 139 11.07 -26.13 2.47
C PHE A 139 11.00 -24.92 1.55
N SER A 140 10.58 -23.76 2.06
CA SER A 140 10.62 -22.55 1.24
C SER A 140 12.02 -22.24 0.74
N VAL A 141 13.05 -22.61 1.52
CA VAL A 141 14.45 -22.42 1.13
C VAL A 141 14.94 -23.42 0.07
N SER A 142 14.25 -24.55 -0.15
CA SER A 142 14.61 -25.52 -1.20
C SER A 142 14.53 -24.92 -2.60
N GLN A 143 13.75 -23.86 -2.78
CA GLN A 143 13.70 -23.11 -4.03
C GLN A 143 14.94 -22.23 -4.25
N ILE A 144 15.62 -21.87 -3.17
CA ILE A 144 16.83 -21.04 -3.19
C ILE A 144 18.09 -21.89 -3.28
N THR A 145 18.17 -22.97 -2.50
CA THR A 145 19.37 -23.83 -2.41
C THR A 145 19.02 -25.27 -2.07
N HIS A 146 19.97 -26.16 -2.35
CA HIS A 146 19.94 -27.54 -1.87
C HIS A 146 20.78 -27.77 -0.60
N HIS A 147 21.60 -26.80 -0.19
CA HIS A 147 22.51 -26.93 0.93
C HIS A 147 22.23 -25.90 2.02
N VAL A 148 21.72 -26.35 3.15
CA VAL A 148 21.30 -25.50 4.27
C VAL A 148 22.05 -25.88 5.53
N VAL A 149 22.66 -24.89 6.18
CA VAL A 149 23.31 -25.10 7.49
C VAL A 149 22.48 -24.34 8.55
N ILE A 150 22.14 -25.03 9.64
CA ILE A 150 21.47 -24.42 10.80
C ILE A 150 22.42 -24.47 11.99
N ILE A 151 22.75 -23.32 12.54
CA ILE A 151 23.53 -23.18 13.75
C ILE A 151 22.62 -22.58 14.82
N THR A 152 22.36 -23.31 15.91
CA THR A 152 21.42 -22.84 16.92
C THR A 152 21.91 -23.11 18.34
N LYS A 153 21.50 -22.25 19.27
CA LYS A 153 21.85 -22.36 20.69
C LYS A 153 20.73 -21.75 21.54
N THR A 154 20.37 -22.45 22.58
CA THR A 154 19.47 -21.94 23.63
C THR A 154 20.28 -21.36 24.80
N ARG A 155 19.70 -20.39 25.50
CA ARG A 155 20.31 -19.81 26.71
C ARG A 155 20.54 -20.90 27.77
N GLY A 156 21.67 -20.85 28.45
CA GLY A 156 22.07 -21.83 29.46
C GLY A 156 22.72 -23.10 28.90
N SER A 157 22.66 -23.33 27.58
CA SER A 157 23.33 -24.48 26.98
C SER A 157 24.84 -24.24 26.82
N LYS A 158 25.65 -25.25 27.24
CA LYS A 158 27.10 -25.28 26.99
C LYS A 158 27.46 -25.77 25.58
N LYS A 159 26.48 -26.23 24.83
CA LYS A 159 26.65 -26.74 23.47
C LYS A 159 25.86 -25.93 22.45
N ARG A 160 26.46 -25.69 21.32
CA ARG A 160 25.81 -25.17 20.11
C ARG A 160 25.53 -26.35 19.19
N ILE A 161 24.36 -26.39 18.59
CA ILE A 161 23.99 -27.40 17.61
C ILE A 161 24.35 -26.89 16.24
N TYR A 162 25.12 -27.66 15.48
CA TYR A 162 25.41 -27.44 14.08
C TYR A 162 24.73 -28.53 13.26
N CYS A 163 23.86 -28.16 12.36
CA CYS A 163 23.04 -29.06 11.56
C CYS A 163 23.27 -28.75 10.08
N ASP A 164 23.85 -29.70 9.36
CA ASP A 164 24.17 -29.62 7.93
C ASP A 164 23.17 -30.47 7.15
N ILE A 165 22.43 -29.83 6.24
CA ILE A 165 21.26 -30.40 5.55
C ILE A 165 21.52 -30.34 4.05
N LEU A 166 21.54 -31.49 3.40
CA LEU A 166 21.57 -31.63 1.96
C LEU A 166 20.18 -32.08 1.48
N LEU A 167 19.51 -31.21 0.75
CA LEU A 167 18.17 -31.49 0.17
C LEU A 167 18.36 -32.18 -1.19
N MET A 168 17.65 -33.27 -1.40
CA MET A 168 17.68 -33.97 -2.68
C MET A 168 16.87 -33.22 -3.76
N PRO A 169 17.33 -33.17 -5.01
CA PRO A 169 16.56 -32.65 -6.13
C PRO A 169 15.24 -33.44 -6.31
N GLN A 170 14.17 -32.74 -6.61
CA GLN A 170 12.82 -33.34 -6.72
C GLN A 170 12.73 -34.45 -7.78
N SER A 171 13.49 -34.34 -8.88
CA SER A 171 13.50 -35.33 -9.97
C SER A 171 13.98 -36.72 -9.52
N GLU A 172 14.93 -36.76 -8.58
CA GLU A 172 15.47 -38.01 -8.04
C GLU A 172 14.51 -38.65 -7.03
N ALA A 173 13.83 -37.83 -6.21
CA ALA A 173 12.85 -38.30 -5.23
C ALA A 173 11.58 -38.92 -5.85
N LEU A 174 11.27 -38.58 -7.10
CA LEU A 174 10.13 -39.12 -7.83
C LEU A 174 10.40 -40.45 -8.54
N LEU A 175 11.68 -40.77 -8.82
CA LEU A 175 12.09 -41.95 -9.59
C LEU A 175 12.18 -43.23 -8.75
N GLU A 176 12.28 -43.12 -7.42
CA GLU A 176 12.45 -44.26 -6.51
C GLU A 176 11.16 -44.75 -5.84
N LYS A 177 10.01 -44.59 -6.50
CA LYS A 177 8.71 -45.02 -5.95
C LYS A 177 8.51 -46.54 -5.96
N GLU A 178 8.61 -47.18 -4.80
CA GLU A 178 7.82 -48.34 -4.44
C GLU A 178 6.61 -47.86 -3.57
N GLU A 179 5.40 -48.38 -3.88
CA GLU A 179 4.18 -48.01 -3.16
C GLU A 179 4.33 -48.30 -1.66
N GLY A 180 4.20 -47.23 -0.82
CA GLY A 180 4.21 -47.29 0.66
C GLY A 180 5.50 -46.94 1.34
N GLN A 181 6.54 -46.48 0.66
CA GLN A 181 7.78 -45.95 1.30
C GLN A 181 7.67 -44.46 1.60
N LYS A 182 8.18 -44.05 2.78
CA LYS A 182 8.32 -42.63 3.15
C LYS A 182 9.36 -41.99 2.23
N PHE A 183 9.04 -40.79 1.73
CA PHE A 183 9.97 -40.02 0.89
C PHE A 183 11.16 -39.54 1.72
N VAL A 184 12.37 -39.86 1.25
CA VAL A 184 13.60 -39.28 1.75
C VAL A 184 13.83 -37.97 0.99
N THR A 185 13.76 -36.84 1.69
CA THR A 185 13.90 -35.51 1.10
C THR A 185 15.32 -34.96 1.23
N GLY A 186 16.20 -35.64 1.91
CA GLY A 186 17.59 -35.24 2.09
C GLY A 186 18.29 -35.95 3.22
N GLU A 187 19.55 -35.57 3.45
CA GLU A 187 20.40 -36.04 4.54
C GLU A 187 20.70 -34.91 5.50
N VAL A 188 20.84 -35.27 6.79
CA VAL A 188 21.17 -34.32 7.85
C VAL A 188 22.32 -34.85 8.68
N THR A 189 23.39 -34.07 8.79
CA THR A 189 24.50 -34.34 9.71
C THR A 189 24.48 -33.37 10.87
N ILE A 190 24.40 -33.85 12.10
CA ILE A 190 24.28 -33.03 13.32
C ILE A 190 25.55 -33.18 14.16
N LYS A 191 26.12 -32.03 14.56
CA LYS A 191 27.31 -31.95 15.42
C LYS A 191 27.00 -31.03 16.62
N PHE A 192 27.61 -31.35 17.75
CA PHE A 192 27.55 -30.51 18.95
C PHE A 192 28.89 -29.88 19.20
N ILE A 193 28.94 -28.56 19.19
CA ILE A 193 30.17 -27.77 19.37
C ILE A 193 30.11 -27.09 20.72
N ASP A 194 31.21 -27.10 21.48
CA ASP A 194 31.28 -26.39 22.75
C ASP A 194 31.09 -24.87 22.55
N ALA A 195 30.32 -24.27 23.45
CA ALA A 195 30.04 -22.83 23.45
C ALA A 195 30.56 -22.21 24.76
N GLU A 196 31.48 -21.28 24.64
CA GLU A 196 32.07 -20.55 25.77
C GLU A 196 31.03 -19.61 26.42
N ASP A 197 30.23 -18.95 25.62
CA ASP A 197 29.18 -18.04 26.07
C ASP A 197 27.89 -18.81 26.36
N ILE A 198 27.57 -18.97 27.64
CA ILE A 198 26.37 -19.66 28.13
C ILE A 198 25.12 -18.78 27.93
N ASP A 199 25.24 -17.45 28.00
CA ASP A 199 24.11 -16.54 27.97
C ASP A 199 23.62 -16.21 26.55
N SER A 200 24.46 -16.44 25.52
CA SER A 200 24.04 -16.23 24.13
C SER A 200 22.97 -17.25 23.73
N GLN A 201 22.06 -16.81 22.88
CA GLN A 201 21.01 -17.63 22.26
C GLN A 201 20.71 -17.12 20.85
N GLY A 202 20.07 -17.94 20.03
CA GLY A 202 19.64 -17.57 18.68
C GLY A 202 19.83 -18.69 17.69
N THR A 203 19.45 -18.38 16.44
CA THR A 203 19.60 -19.29 15.31
C THR A 203 20.22 -18.55 14.14
N GLU A 204 21.11 -19.22 13.43
CA GLU A 204 21.64 -18.77 12.15
C GLU A 204 21.36 -19.85 11.11
N ILE A 205 20.72 -19.46 10.00
CA ILE A 205 20.42 -20.34 8.87
C ILE A 205 21.25 -19.83 7.68
N ILE A 206 22.12 -20.66 7.16
CA ILE A 206 23.00 -20.33 6.04
C ILE A 206 22.58 -21.16 4.84
N LEU A 207 22.27 -20.48 3.75
CA LEU A 207 21.88 -21.04 2.46
C LEU A 207 23.13 -20.99 1.58
N HIS A 208 23.79 -22.13 1.38
CA HIS A 208 24.97 -22.26 0.53
C HIS A 208 24.56 -22.58 -0.90
N ASP A 209 25.42 -22.32 -1.85
CA ASP A 209 25.27 -22.73 -3.24
C ASP A 209 23.92 -22.37 -3.82
N LEU A 210 23.61 -21.07 -3.83
CA LEU A 210 22.33 -20.56 -4.36
C LEU A 210 22.14 -21.02 -5.80
N ARG A 211 20.93 -21.43 -6.15
CA ARG A 211 20.56 -21.84 -7.51
C ARG A 211 20.78 -20.70 -8.50
N ASP A 212 21.17 -21.02 -9.73
CA ASP A 212 21.54 -20.02 -10.74
C ASP A 212 20.41 -19.03 -11.00
N HIS A 213 19.18 -19.48 -11.13
CA HIS A 213 18.02 -18.58 -11.35
C HIS A 213 17.81 -17.57 -10.21
N VAL A 214 18.19 -17.92 -8.97
CA VAL A 214 18.14 -17.04 -7.81
C VAL A 214 19.21 -15.95 -7.91
N LYS A 215 20.46 -16.37 -8.22
CA LYS A 215 21.57 -15.44 -8.43
C LYS A 215 21.30 -14.50 -9.60
N GLU A 216 20.81 -15.03 -10.73
CA GLU A 216 20.44 -14.25 -11.91
C GLU A 216 19.35 -13.22 -11.61
N SER A 217 18.34 -13.59 -10.80
CA SER A 217 17.30 -12.67 -10.35
C SER A 217 17.88 -11.57 -9.47
N LEU A 218 18.66 -11.90 -8.42
CA LEU A 218 19.28 -10.95 -7.51
C LEU A 218 20.21 -9.97 -8.23
N LEU A 219 20.94 -10.45 -9.25
CA LEU A 219 21.80 -9.64 -10.11
C LEU A 219 21.05 -8.86 -11.21
N SER A 220 19.73 -9.02 -11.31
CA SER A 220 18.94 -8.41 -12.40
C SER A 220 19.45 -8.75 -13.80
N LYS A 221 20.01 -9.97 -14.00
CA LYS A 221 20.72 -10.38 -15.21
C LYS A 221 19.88 -10.19 -16.48
N LEU A 222 18.60 -10.55 -16.44
CA LEU A 222 17.68 -10.35 -17.58
C LEU A 222 17.57 -8.88 -17.97
N THR A 223 17.49 -7.98 -17.01
CA THR A 223 17.40 -6.53 -17.27
C THR A 223 18.67 -6.03 -17.94
N TRP A 224 19.84 -6.39 -17.41
CA TRP A 224 21.13 -5.96 -17.99
C TRP A 224 21.39 -6.54 -19.38
N THR A 225 21.04 -7.81 -19.62
CA THR A 225 21.16 -8.45 -20.92
C THR A 225 20.28 -7.74 -21.96
N SER A 226 19.00 -7.52 -21.65
CA SER A 226 18.08 -6.81 -22.54
C SER A 226 18.53 -5.37 -22.84
N LEU A 227 19.13 -4.68 -21.87
CA LEU A 227 19.69 -3.34 -22.08
C LEU A 227 20.91 -3.36 -23.00
N ARG A 228 21.77 -4.36 -22.89
CA ARG A 228 22.92 -4.53 -23.81
C ARG A 228 22.47 -4.82 -25.24
N GLU A 229 21.56 -5.77 -25.40
CA GLU A 229 20.99 -6.10 -26.71
C GLU A 229 20.34 -4.88 -27.37
N LYS A 230 19.63 -4.06 -26.59
CA LYS A 230 19.05 -2.81 -27.10
C LYS A 230 20.12 -1.83 -27.54
N ARG A 231 21.17 -1.61 -26.74
CA ARG A 231 22.30 -0.73 -27.08
C ARG A 231 23.06 -1.20 -28.33
N GLU A 232 23.23 -2.51 -28.48
CA GLU A 232 23.87 -3.11 -29.67
C GLU A 232 23.02 -2.88 -30.95
N LYS A 233 21.70 -3.06 -30.86
CA LYS A 233 20.77 -2.78 -31.96
C LYS A 233 20.74 -1.28 -32.31
N GLU A 234 20.80 -0.39 -31.35
CA GLU A 234 20.88 1.06 -31.58
C GLU A 234 22.21 1.48 -32.22
N GLN A 235 23.31 0.78 -31.95
CA GLN A 235 24.64 1.05 -32.56
C GLN A 235 24.81 0.45 -33.97
N ASN A 236 24.15 -0.68 -34.25
CA ASN A 236 24.18 -1.38 -35.52
C ASN A 236 22.75 -1.71 -35.95
N PRO A 237 22.00 -0.71 -36.49
CA PRO A 237 20.65 -0.95 -36.96
C PRO A 237 20.68 -1.78 -38.25
N ASP A 238 20.14 -3.00 -38.18
CA ASP A 238 19.86 -3.81 -39.38
C ASP A 238 18.73 -3.17 -40.19
N GLU A 239 18.65 -3.44 -41.51
CA GLU A 239 17.63 -2.85 -42.41
C GLU A 239 16.19 -3.08 -41.92
N ASP A 240 15.92 -4.24 -41.26
CA ASP A 240 14.62 -4.56 -40.63
C ASP A 240 14.30 -3.69 -39.40
N THR A 241 15.32 -3.11 -38.77
CA THR A 241 15.15 -2.24 -37.56
C THR A 241 14.74 -0.82 -37.97
N LEU A 242 15.09 -0.38 -39.16
CA LEU A 242 14.75 0.96 -39.69
C LEU A 242 13.26 1.09 -40.04
N GLU A 243 12.60 0.01 -40.47
CA GLU A 243 11.14 0.00 -40.69
C GLU A 243 10.33 0.01 -39.40
N SER A 244 10.83 -0.62 -38.32
CA SER A 244 10.13 -0.69 -37.02
C SER A 244 10.21 0.61 -36.19
N ILE A 245 11.21 1.48 -36.45
CA ILE A 245 11.37 2.76 -35.72
C ILE A 245 10.33 3.81 -36.18
N VAL A 246 9.74 3.66 -37.36
CA VAL A 246 8.78 4.62 -37.90
C VAL A 246 7.35 4.42 -37.39
N ASP A 247 7.03 3.23 -36.87
CA ASP A 247 5.66 2.86 -36.41
C ASP A 247 5.49 2.79 -34.87
N GLU A 248 6.51 3.15 -34.06
CA GLU A 248 6.49 2.95 -32.57
C GLU A 248 5.71 4.01 -31.76
N ASP A 249 5.09 5.02 -32.41
CA ASP A 249 4.44 6.10 -31.66
C ASP A 249 3.00 5.79 -31.15
N ASP A 250 2.42 4.64 -31.46
CA ASP A 250 0.97 4.42 -31.17
C ASP A 250 0.55 3.04 -30.60
N TYR A 251 1.45 2.17 -30.14
CA TYR A 251 1.03 0.91 -29.52
C TYR A 251 1.45 0.79 -28.03
N ASP A 252 0.48 0.88 -27.13
CA ASP A 252 0.51 0.80 -25.65
C ASP A 252 0.93 -0.61 -25.10
N GLY A 253 1.84 -1.31 -25.78
CA GLY A 253 2.24 -2.69 -25.49
C GLY A 253 3.74 -3.01 -25.47
N ASN A 254 4.61 -2.12 -25.91
CA ASN A 254 6.05 -2.39 -25.92
C ASN A 254 6.66 -2.10 -24.54
N PHE A 255 6.97 -3.15 -23.77
CA PHE A 255 7.79 -3.09 -22.57
C PHE A 255 9.24 -2.70 -22.97
N SER A 256 9.49 -1.43 -23.24
CA SER A 256 10.84 -0.91 -23.36
C SER A 256 11.53 -1.08 -22.01
N VAL A 257 12.45 -2.05 -21.92
CA VAL A 257 13.29 -2.23 -20.74
C VAL A 257 14.10 -0.96 -20.54
N LYS A 258 13.89 -0.30 -19.39
CA LYS A 258 14.62 0.91 -18.99
C LYS A 258 15.67 0.53 -17.95
N GLU A 259 16.82 1.20 -18.00
CA GLU A 259 17.84 1.08 -16.97
C GLU A 259 17.28 1.56 -15.62
N PRO A 260 17.37 0.73 -14.56
CA PRO A 260 16.94 1.15 -13.24
C PRO A 260 17.79 2.34 -12.76
N ILE A 261 17.15 3.33 -12.16
CA ILE A 261 17.85 4.52 -11.64
C ILE A 261 18.76 4.13 -10.48
N PHE A 262 18.27 3.28 -9.58
CA PHE A 262 19.04 2.78 -8.45
C PHE A 262 19.28 1.29 -8.58
N HIS A 263 20.53 0.88 -8.47
CA HIS A 263 20.95 -0.50 -8.68
C HIS A 263 22.29 -0.78 -7.99
N ILE A 264 22.53 -2.05 -7.67
CA ILE A 264 23.81 -2.53 -7.12
C ILE A 264 24.93 -2.66 -8.16
N GLY A 265 24.65 -2.32 -9.42
CA GLY A 265 25.57 -2.49 -10.53
C GLY A 265 25.45 -3.84 -11.22
N GLU A 266 26.32 -4.07 -12.19
CA GLU A 266 26.46 -5.32 -12.90
C GLU A 266 27.87 -5.87 -12.72
N ILE A 267 27.97 -7.13 -12.29
CA ILE A 267 29.26 -7.84 -12.11
C ILE A 267 29.21 -9.12 -12.93
N ASP A 268 30.27 -9.35 -13.70
CA ASP A 268 30.51 -10.66 -14.30
C ASP A 268 30.97 -11.64 -13.21
N ILE A 269 30.17 -12.66 -12.95
CA ILE A 269 30.40 -13.63 -11.88
C ILE A 269 31.67 -14.44 -12.12
N GLU A 270 31.98 -14.76 -13.40
CA GLU A 270 33.14 -15.62 -13.75
C GLU A 270 34.45 -14.87 -13.63
N SER A 271 34.52 -13.66 -14.17
CA SER A 271 35.75 -12.86 -14.15
C SER A 271 35.86 -11.95 -12.92
N GLY A 272 34.78 -11.68 -12.21
CA GLY A 272 34.72 -10.71 -11.13
C GLY A 272 34.82 -9.25 -11.59
N LEU A 273 34.72 -8.99 -12.88
CA LEU A 273 34.80 -7.64 -13.43
C LEU A 273 33.49 -6.87 -13.21
N VAL A 274 33.61 -5.62 -12.78
CA VAL A 274 32.48 -4.70 -12.69
C VAL A 274 32.17 -4.17 -14.09
N LEU A 275 31.03 -4.57 -14.66
CA LEU A 275 30.56 -4.12 -15.98
C LEU A 275 29.84 -2.79 -15.87
N THR A 276 29.03 -2.61 -14.84
CA THR A 276 28.33 -1.34 -14.53
C THR A 276 28.52 -1.03 -13.05
N ALA A 277 29.00 0.18 -12.75
CA ALA A 277 29.17 0.62 -11.36
C ALA A 277 27.81 0.75 -10.65
N GLU A 278 27.78 0.53 -9.35
CA GLU A 278 26.59 0.72 -8.54
C GLU A 278 26.11 2.16 -8.53
N ASN A 279 24.80 2.37 -8.47
CA ASN A 279 24.17 3.65 -8.26
C ASN A 279 23.16 3.53 -7.12
N LEU A 280 23.62 3.79 -5.90
CA LEU A 280 22.82 3.67 -4.69
C LEU A 280 22.42 5.06 -4.16
N PRO A 281 21.22 5.20 -3.56
CA PRO A 281 20.78 6.49 -2.99
C PRO A 281 21.48 6.86 -1.69
N TRP A 282 22.33 6.00 -1.16
CA TRP A 282 23.12 6.19 0.06
C TRP A 282 24.60 6.00 -0.21
N GLN A 283 25.42 6.43 0.72
CA GLN A 283 26.87 6.18 0.75
C GLN A 283 27.20 5.00 1.66
N HIS A 284 28.31 4.30 1.43
CA HIS A 284 28.73 3.17 2.27
C HIS A 284 28.85 3.55 3.76
N ASN A 285 29.34 4.74 4.05
CA ASN A 285 29.53 5.27 5.41
C ASN A 285 28.26 5.76 6.08
N ASP A 286 27.11 5.75 5.40
CA ASP A 286 25.85 6.15 6.02
C ASP A 286 25.47 5.16 7.13
N PRO A 287 24.90 5.64 8.24
CA PRO A 287 24.36 4.77 9.28
C PRO A 287 23.28 3.84 8.75
N SER A 288 23.24 2.59 9.24
CA SER A 288 22.32 1.54 8.80
C SER A 288 20.84 1.98 8.86
N ASP A 289 20.47 2.77 9.85
CA ASP A 289 19.11 3.32 10.05
C ASP A 289 18.76 4.44 9.05
N LYS A 290 19.73 5.01 8.33
CA LYS A 290 19.54 6.09 7.35
C LYS A 290 19.50 5.60 5.91
N LYS A 291 20.13 4.46 5.61
CA LYS A 291 20.25 3.97 4.23
C LYS A 291 18.89 3.75 3.58
N PHE A 292 18.02 2.99 4.22
CA PHE A 292 16.69 2.71 3.68
C PHE A 292 15.80 3.96 3.59
N ASN A 293 15.95 4.88 4.56
CA ASN A 293 15.23 6.16 4.55
C ASN A 293 15.61 6.98 3.31
N LYS A 294 16.90 7.02 2.95
CA LYS A 294 17.36 7.69 1.73
C LYS A 294 16.77 7.08 0.46
N LEU A 295 16.65 5.75 0.39
CA LEU A 295 15.97 5.08 -0.73
C LEU A 295 14.51 5.53 -0.84
N ILE A 296 13.77 5.52 0.26
CA ILE A 296 12.36 5.93 0.31
C ILE A 296 12.21 7.39 -0.13
N ASP A 297 13.06 8.28 0.39
CA ASP A 297 13.02 9.70 0.05
C ASP A 297 13.33 9.93 -1.43
N ARG A 298 14.34 9.27 -1.97
CA ARG A 298 14.70 9.38 -3.38
C ARG A 298 13.59 8.86 -4.30
N VAL A 299 13.03 7.69 -4.01
CA VAL A 299 11.89 7.14 -4.77
C VAL A 299 10.70 8.10 -4.73
N SER A 300 10.45 8.73 -3.56
CA SER A 300 9.36 9.71 -3.39
C SER A 300 9.56 10.99 -4.21
N HIS A 301 10.81 11.39 -4.45
CA HIS A 301 11.17 12.61 -5.18
C HIS A 301 11.37 12.43 -6.68
N ILE A 302 11.42 11.20 -7.19
CA ILE A 302 11.52 10.96 -8.62
C ILE A 302 10.23 11.42 -9.29
N SER A 303 10.34 12.47 -10.12
CA SER A 303 9.25 13.00 -10.93
C SER A 303 9.37 12.44 -12.35
N ASP A 304 8.32 11.81 -12.85
CA ASP A 304 8.16 11.51 -14.26
C ASP A 304 7.32 12.64 -14.90
N PRO A 305 7.89 13.52 -15.72
CA PRO A 305 7.17 14.65 -16.33
C PRO A 305 6.00 14.21 -17.21
N GLU A 306 6.12 13.08 -17.91
CA GLU A 306 5.09 12.54 -18.79
C GLU A 306 3.96 11.84 -18.03
N ARG A 307 4.23 11.39 -16.79
CA ARG A 307 3.30 10.67 -15.94
C ARG A 307 2.90 11.48 -14.70
N ALA A 308 2.74 12.79 -14.83
CA ALA A 308 2.44 13.72 -13.71
C ALA A 308 1.25 13.30 -12.81
N LYS A 309 0.34 12.45 -13.30
CA LYS A 309 -0.81 11.91 -12.55
C LYS A 309 -0.51 10.61 -11.80
N ARG A 310 0.60 9.94 -12.06
CA ARG A 310 1.01 8.69 -11.40
C ARG A 310 2.24 8.93 -10.54
N GLY A 311 2.35 8.20 -9.42
CA GLY A 311 3.57 8.15 -8.61
C GLY A 311 4.73 7.47 -9.36
N PRO A 312 5.98 7.65 -8.92
CA PRO A 312 7.12 6.91 -9.44
C PRO A 312 6.90 5.40 -9.25
N SER A 313 7.46 4.61 -10.17
CA SER A 313 7.36 3.15 -10.17
C SER A 313 8.61 2.53 -9.57
N ILE A 314 8.44 1.68 -8.56
CA ILE A 314 9.54 0.86 -8.01
C ILE A 314 10.08 -0.09 -9.08
N GLN A 315 9.18 -0.68 -9.88
CA GLN A 315 9.51 -1.62 -10.95
C GLN A 315 10.45 -1.02 -12.02
N GLU A 316 10.27 0.27 -12.30
CA GLU A 316 11.03 0.99 -13.34
C GLU A 316 12.31 1.64 -12.79
N HIS A 317 12.37 1.94 -11.49
CA HIS A 317 13.45 2.73 -10.91
C HIS A 317 14.44 1.94 -10.07
N LEU A 318 14.06 0.74 -9.60
CA LEU A 318 14.89 -0.10 -8.76
C LEU A 318 15.24 -1.41 -9.47
N ASP A 319 16.47 -1.88 -9.27
CA ASP A 319 16.85 -3.24 -9.63
C ASP A 319 16.14 -4.29 -8.75
N TYR A 320 16.33 -5.56 -9.05
CA TYR A 320 15.66 -6.64 -8.32
C TYR A 320 16.06 -6.67 -6.84
N TYR A 321 17.34 -6.45 -6.51
CA TYR A 321 17.81 -6.48 -5.12
C TYR A 321 17.14 -5.39 -4.29
N LEU A 322 17.10 -4.15 -4.76
CA LEU A 322 16.44 -3.05 -4.06
C LEU A 322 14.92 -3.25 -3.97
N ARG A 323 14.30 -3.84 -5.01
CA ARG A 323 12.88 -4.23 -4.97
C ARG A 323 12.62 -5.32 -3.94
N MET A 324 13.54 -6.28 -3.78
CA MET A 324 13.46 -7.30 -2.73
C MET A 324 13.46 -6.66 -1.34
N LEU A 325 14.35 -5.70 -1.06
CA LEU A 325 14.35 -4.94 0.20
C LEU A 325 13.00 -4.25 0.45
N TRP A 326 12.45 -3.62 -0.58
CA TRP A 326 11.14 -2.98 -0.51
C TRP A 326 10.01 -3.96 -0.22
N THR A 327 9.98 -5.09 -0.92
CA THR A 327 9.00 -6.16 -0.73
C THR A 327 9.06 -6.75 0.69
N LEU A 328 10.26 -7.04 1.18
CA LEU A 328 10.48 -7.50 2.55
C LEU A 328 9.96 -6.48 3.56
N SER A 329 10.27 -5.19 3.36
CA SER A 329 9.87 -4.12 4.28
C SER A 329 8.34 -3.95 4.40
N LEU A 330 7.60 -4.26 3.34
CA LEU A 330 6.13 -4.27 3.37
C LEU A 330 5.55 -5.54 4.01
N SER A 331 6.26 -6.66 3.93
CA SER A 331 5.74 -8.00 4.26
C SER A 331 5.95 -8.40 5.72
N ILE A 332 7.04 -7.94 6.35
CA ILE A 332 7.44 -8.34 7.71
C ILE A 332 6.89 -7.39 8.79
N PRO A 333 6.80 -7.83 10.07
CA PRO A 333 6.21 -7.03 11.15
C PRO A 333 7.21 -6.04 11.76
N ILE A 334 7.71 -5.11 10.96
CA ILE A 334 8.65 -4.05 11.36
C ILE A 334 7.93 -2.70 11.54
N PRO A 335 8.54 -1.72 12.24
CA PRO A 335 8.00 -0.38 12.42
C PRO A 335 7.82 0.36 11.09
N TYR A 336 6.89 1.31 11.05
CA TYR A 336 6.80 2.30 9.99
C TYR A 336 7.99 3.26 10.05
N ILE A 337 8.35 3.81 8.89
CA ILE A 337 9.48 4.76 8.80
C ILE A 337 9.28 6.01 9.67
N ASP A 338 8.05 6.51 9.74
CA ASP A 338 7.69 7.67 10.56
C ASP A 338 6.80 7.23 11.72
N LYS A 339 5.48 7.14 11.49
CA LYS A 339 4.46 6.79 12.48
C LYS A 339 3.57 5.66 11.98
N HIS A 340 3.08 4.85 12.90
CA HIS A 340 1.98 3.94 12.59
C HIS A 340 0.73 4.76 12.16
N PRO A 341 -0.06 4.33 11.16
CA PRO A 341 -1.24 5.07 10.71
C PRO A 341 -2.23 5.40 11.82
N PHE A 342 -2.30 4.57 12.84
CA PHE A 342 -3.19 4.79 13.99
C PHE A 342 -2.57 5.65 15.10
N ASP A 343 -1.29 6.00 15.00
CA ASP A 343 -0.60 6.92 15.92
C ASP A 343 -0.61 8.39 15.40
N LEU A 344 -1.32 8.64 14.30
CA LEU A 344 -1.53 10.00 13.80
C LEU A 344 -2.44 10.78 14.76
N THR A 345 -2.17 12.09 14.84
CA THR A 345 -2.86 13.06 15.70
C THR A 345 -3.42 14.21 14.87
N ALA A 346 -4.11 15.15 15.48
CA ALA A 346 -4.60 16.36 14.83
C ALA A 346 -3.49 17.19 14.14
N LYS A 347 -2.23 17.05 14.59
CA LYS A 347 -1.06 17.77 14.02
C LYS A 347 -0.59 17.24 12.67
N ASP A 348 -1.02 16.04 12.28
CA ASP A 348 -0.53 15.38 11.06
C ASP A 348 -1.27 15.82 9.79
N ALA A 349 -2.14 16.86 9.87
CA ALA A 349 -2.84 17.50 8.76
C ALA A 349 -3.60 16.51 7.82
N VAL A 350 -4.28 15.53 8.43
CA VAL A 350 -5.12 14.53 7.73
C VAL A 350 -6.55 14.64 8.26
N SER A 351 -7.53 14.74 7.38
CA SER A 351 -8.95 14.73 7.77
C SER A 351 -9.41 13.32 8.07
N ILE A 352 -9.95 13.08 9.26
CA ILE A 352 -10.26 11.75 9.77
C ILE A 352 -11.76 11.50 9.74
N TYR A 353 -12.16 10.33 9.26
CA TYR A 353 -13.54 9.89 9.17
C TYR A 353 -13.70 8.50 9.76
N GLN A 354 -14.81 8.26 10.43
CA GLN A 354 -15.21 6.94 10.92
C GLN A 354 -16.01 6.20 9.86
N ILE A 355 -15.59 4.98 9.52
CA ILE A 355 -16.32 4.08 8.62
C ILE A 355 -17.54 3.52 9.36
N SER A 356 -18.71 3.59 8.72
CA SER A 356 -19.90 2.89 9.21
C SER A 356 -19.84 1.41 8.82
N ASN A 357 -20.12 0.53 9.78
CA ASN A 357 -20.19 -0.91 9.53
C ASN A 357 -21.48 -1.37 8.82
N LYS A 358 -22.39 -0.42 8.48
CA LYS A 358 -23.57 -0.74 7.67
C LYS A 358 -23.15 -1.07 6.24
N LEU A 359 -23.47 -2.26 5.77
CA LEU A 359 -23.15 -2.70 4.40
C LEU A 359 -23.95 -1.94 3.33
N LYS A 360 -25.19 -1.52 3.67
CA LYS A 360 -26.06 -0.72 2.79
C LYS A 360 -26.39 0.61 3.47
N GLY A 361 -26.29 1.71 2.72
CA GLY A 361 -26.64 3.04 3.23
C GLY A 361 -25.71 3.59 4.34
N GLY A 362 -24.58 2.97 4.57
CA GLY A 362 -23.57 3.50 5.48
C GLY A 362 -22.91 4.76 4.92
N ALA A 363 -22.69 5.74 5.78
CA ALA A 363 -21.96 6.97 5.45
C ALA A 363 -20.82 7.17 6.47
N ALA A 364 -19.67 7.57 5.99
CA ALA A 364 -18.54 7.93 6.84
C ALA A 364 -18.83 9.28 7.52
N SER A 365 -18.60 9.34 8.82
CA SER A 365 -18.76 10.54 9.64
C SER A 365 -17.42 11.16 9.97
N GLU A 366 -17.33 12.48 9.90
CA GLU A 366 -16.12 13.21 10.28
C GLU A 366 -15.88 13.12 11.77
N VAL A 367 -14.60 13.01 12.15
CA VAL A 367 -14.16 12.86 13.54
C VAL A 367 -13.02 13.83 13.78
N SER A 368 -13.20 14.70 14.78
CA SER A 368 -12.12 15.55 15.29
C SER A 368 -11.37 14.83 16.40
N LEU A 369 -10.06 14.96 16.39
CA LEU A 369 -9.17 14.50 17.48
C LEU A 369 -8.80 15.68 18.37
N ASP A 370 -8.61 15.43 19.66
CA ASP A 370 -7.95 16.37 20.55
C ASP A 370 -6.47 16.50 20.15
N GLU A 371 -5.79 17.60 20.54
CA GLU A 371 -4.44 17.92 20.07
C GLU A 371 -3.39 16.80 20.24
N SER A 372 -3.48 16.03 21.31
CA SER A 372 -2.57 14.91 21.63
C SER A 372 -3.18 13.53 21.44
N GLN A 373 -4.48 13.46 21.15
CA GLN A 373 -5.19 12.20 20.99
C GLN A 373 -4.80 11.52 19.68
N THR A 374 -4.45 10.25 19.75
CA THR A 374 -4.17 9.42 18.56
C THR A 374 -5.45 8.82 17.99
N ILE A 375 -5.40 8.41 16.71
CA ILE A 375 -6.47 7.62 16.08
C ILE A 375 -6.73 6.35 16.88
N ALA A 376 -5.67 5.65 17.32
CA ALA A 376 -5.79 4.43 18.11
C ALA A 376 -6.60 4.63 19.39
N GLU A 377 -6.32 5.68 20.13
CA GLU A 377 -7.04 6.03 21.37
C GLU A 377 -8.50 6.39 21.05
N ARG A 378 -8.73 7.23 20.04
CA ARG A 378 -10.07 7.67 19.65
C ARG A 378 -11.00 6.52 19.27
N PHE A 379 -10.49 5.52 18.55
CA PHE A 379 -11.25 4.39 18.04
C PHE A 379 -11.05 3.10 18.86
N SER A 380 -10.27 3.14 19.94
CA SER A 380 -9.91 1.97 20.78
C SER A 380 -9.35 0.82 19.94
N LEU A 381 -8.38 1.13 19.08
CA LEU A 381 -7.74 0.17 18.19
C LEU A 381 -6.63 -0.60 18.91
N LYS A 382 -6.45 -1.87 18.56
CA LYS A 382 -5.47 -2.79 19.15
C LYS A 382 -4.19 -2.90 18.33
N SER A 383 -4.24 -2.54 17.06
CA SER A 383 -3.14 -2.74 16.09
C SER A 383 -2.10 -1.62 16.11
N SER A 384 -2.25 -0.59 16.95
CA SER A 384 -1.27 0.48 17.09
C SER A 384 0.06 -0.02 17.67
N GLY A 385 1.18 0.58 17.24
CA GLY A 385 2.54 0.14 17.57
C GLY A 385 2.97 0.21 19.05
N GLY A 386 2.14 0.77 19.96
CA GLY A 386 2.51 1.07 21.35
C GLY A 386 2.77 -0.13 22.27
N HIS A 387 2.47 -1.34 21.85
CA HIS A 387 2.58 -2.55 22.71
C HIS A 387 3.41 -3.69 22.11
N GLN A 388 4.03 -3.51 20.94
CA GLN A 388 4.86 -4.56 20.36
C GLN A 388 6.31 -4.41 20.84
N LEU A 389 6.92 -5.52 21.25
CA LEU A 389 8.35 -5.59 21.52
C LEU A 389 9.11 -5.17 20.25
N PRO A 390 10.19 -4.40 20.36
CA PRO A 390 10.95 -3.95 19.21
C PRO A 390 11.45 -5.13 18.38
N PHE A 391 11.23 -5.07 17.08
CA PHE A 391 11.71 -6.07 16.13
C PHE A 391 12.42 -5.35 14.98
N LYS A 392 13.74 -5.53 14.91
CA LYS A 392 14.61 -4.91 13.92
C LYS A 392 15.09 -5.95 12.93
N VAL A 393 15.03 -5.62 11.66
CA VAL A 393 15.54 -6.47 10.57
C VAL A 393 16.54 -5.69 9.74
N TYR A 394 17.74 -6.20 9.67
CA TYR A 394 18.83 -5.69 8.83
C TYR A 394 19.02 -6.60 7.63
N VAL A 395 19.21 -6.02 6.45
CA VAL A 395 19.64 -6.74 5.24
C VAL A 395 20.89 -6.03 4.72
N ASP A 396 22.03 -6.72 4.69
CA ASP A 396 23.34 -6.20 4.27
C ASP A 396 23.65 -4.80 4.86
N ASP A 397 23.53 -4.68 6.17
CA ASP A 397 23.71 -3.43 6.92
C ASP A 397 22.68 -2.32 6.59
N ILE A 398 21.50 -2.67 6.09
CA ILE A 398 20.39 -1.75 5.86
C ILE A 398 19.26 -2.09 6.83
N LEU A 399 18.93 -1.19 7.76
CA LEU A 399 17.81 -1.38 8.67
C LEU A 399 16.51 -1.07 7.92
N LEU A 400 15.62 -2.08 7.85
CA LEU A 400 14.36 -1.96 7.15
C LEU A 400 13.28 -1.29 8.00
N TYR A 401 12.44 -0.47 7.34
CA TYR A 401 11.24 0.15 7.87
C TYR A 401 10.09 -0.01 6.87
N ARG A 402 8.85 0.01 7.32
CA ARG A 402 7.70 0.09 6.39
C ARG A 402 7.70 1.43 5.66
N PRO A 403 7.81 1.44 4.32
CA PRO A 403 8.02 2.65 3.53
C PRO A 403 6.71 3.43 3.26
N ILE A 404 5.77 3.44 4.20
CA ILE A 404 4.48 4.12 4.04
C ILE A 404 4.51 5.39 4.89
N LYS A 405 4.27 6.55 4.25
CA LYS A 405 4.22 7.87 4.87
C LYS A 405 2.83 8.47 4.74
N PHE A 406 2.42 9.23 5.75
CA PHE A 406 1.13 9.90 5.81
C PHE A 406 1.33 11.42 5.98
N GLY A 407 0.32 12.22 5.60
CA GLY A 407 0.33 13.67 5.83
C GLY A 407 1.13 14.51 4.84
N ALA A 408 1.89 13.92 3.91
CA ALA A 408 2.62 14.68 2.91
C ALA A 408 1.73 15.02 1.71
N GLY A 409 1.64 16.30 1.33
CA GLY A 409 1.08 16.71 0.04
C GLY A 409 -0.25 17.43 0.09
N SER A 410 -0.45 18.38 1.02
CA SER A 410 -1.56 19.32 0.88
C SER A 410 -1.36 20.17 -0.40
N ARG A 411 -2.37 20.18 -1.28
CA ARG A 411 -2.39 21.03 -2.48
C ARG A 411 -3.41 22.15 -2.27
N LEU A 412 -2.94 23.38 -2.20
CA LEU A 412 -3.80 24.56 -2.08
C LEU A 412 -4.66 24.82 -3.33
N ASP A 413 -4.24 24.28 -4.48
CA ASP A 413 -4.92 24.43 -5.77
C ASP A 413 -5.97 23.33 -6.05
N HIS A 414 -6.10 22.33 -5.18
CA HIS A 414 -7.07 21.25 -5.33
C HIS A 414 -8.32 21.49 -4.48
N PRO A 415 -9.54 21.10 -4.96
CA PRO A 415 -10.78 21.23 -4.21
C PRO A 415 -10.73 20.59 -2.81
N ILE A 416 -10.04 19.47 -2.67
CA ILE A 416 -9.79 18.83 -1.39
C ILE A 416 -8.33 19.12 -1.04
N SER A 417 -8.08 20.01 -0.09
CA SER A 417 -6.75 20.51 0.24
C SER A 417 -5.91 19.53 1.08
N GLN A 418 -6.54 18.68 1.88
CA GLN A 418 -5.89 17.75 2.79
C GLN A 418 -6.18 16.30 2.43
N PRO A 419 -5.24 15.38 2.68
CA PRO A 419 -5.50 13.95 2.60
C PRO A 419 -6.65 13.53 3.53
N LEU A 420 -7.35 12.46 3.15
CA LEU A 420 -8.44 11.89 3.94
C LEU A 420 -8.03 10.51 4.46
N MET A 421 -8.34 10.22 5.71
CA MET A 421 -8.19 8.89 6.29
C MET A 421 -9.52 8.43 6.89
N LEU A 422 -10.09 7.41 6.27
CA LEU A 422 -11.25 6.72 6.81
C LEU A 422 -10.78 5.56 7.68
N VAL A 423 -11.23 5.50 8.92
CA VAL A 423 -10.83 4.50 9.91
C VAL A 423 -12.04 3.66 10.31
N GLY A 424 -11.85 2.35 10.40
CA GLY A 424 -12.92 1.45 10.81
C GLY A 424 -12.40 0.24 11.60
N ARG A 425 -13.28 -0.31 12.42
CA ARG A 425 -13.09 -1.58 13.13
C ARG A 425 -14.35 -2.40 12.95
N ALA A 426 -14.19 -3.69 12.65
CA ALA A 426 -15.30 -4.60 12.51
C ALA A 426 -15.07 -5.90 13.30
N LYS A 427 -16.15 -6.36 13.93
CA LYS A 427 -16.27 -7.67 14.55
C LYS A 427 -17.62 -8.25 14.11
N PRO A 428 -17.68 -8.83 12.90
CA PRO A 428 -18.92 -9.34 12.35
C PRO A 428 -19.46 -10.52 13.16
N ASP A 429 -20.79 -10.60 13.26
CA ASP A 429 -21.46 -11.77 13.82
C ASP A 429 -21.48 -12.91 12.80
N LEU A 430 -20.89 -14.03 13.16
CA LEU A 430 -20.79 -15.24 12.34
C LEU A 430 -21.79 -16.35 12.78
N SER A 431 -22.74 -16.03 13.65
CA SER A 431 -23.70 -17.01 14.19
C SER A 431 -24.51 -17.72 13.11
N SER A 432 -24.79 -17.04 11.99
CA SER A 432 -25.50 -17.60 10.83
C SER A 432 -24.68 -18.60 9.98
N VAL A 433 -23.35 -18.65 10.18
CA VAL A 433 -22.46 -19.59 9.49
C VAL A 433 -22.31 -20.85 10.33
N PRO A 434 -22.54 -22.08 9.82
CA PRO A 434 -22.34 -23.31 10.57
C PRO A 434 -20.91 -23.40 11.13
N GLU A 435 -20.76 -23.85 12.38
CA GLU A 435 -19.50 -23.85 13.12
C GLU A 435 -18.33 -24.49 12.36
N LYS A 436 -18.58 -25.64 11.72
CA LYS A 436 -17.58 -26.37 10.90
C LYS A 436 -17.00 -25.58 9.72
N TYR A 437 -17.71 -24.55 9.25
CA TYR A 437 -17.28 -23.71 8.11
C TYR A 437 -16.90 -22.28 8.55
N ARG A 438 -17.14 -21.92 9.82
CA ARG A 438 -16.95 -20.58 10.33
C ARG A 438 -15.48 -20.17 10.40
N GLY A 439 -14.56 -21.10 10.69
CA GLY A 439 -13.14 -20.80 10.86
C GLY A 439 -12.80 -19.96 12.10
N GLY A 440 -13.70 -19.92 13.10
CA GLY A 440 -13.57 -19.09 14.32
C GLY A 440 -14.15 -17.70 14.17
N ASP A 441 -13.82 -16.81 15.11
CA ASP A 441 -14.25 -15.40 15.10
C ASP A 441 -13.39 -14.59 14.12
N LEU A 442 -13.95 -13.51 13.57
CA LEU A 442 -13.25 -12.53 12.77
C LEU A 442 -13.29 -11.15 13.43
N GLU A 443 -12.13 -10.54 13.63
CA GLU A 443 -11.99 -9.15 14.08
C GLU A 443 -10.86 -8.49 13.30
N PHE A 444 -11.10 -7.29 12.76
CA PHE A 444 -10.10 -6.53 12.04
C PHE A 444 -10.31 -5.02 12.19
N GLU A 445 -9.24 -4.30 11.97
CA GLU A 445 -9.15 -2.84 11.96
C GLU A 445 -8.58 -2.41 10.62
N ALA A 446 -8.98 -1.25 10.12
CA ALA A 446 -8.52 -0.81 8.80
C ALA A 446 -8.48 0.69 8.70
N TYR A 447 -7.64 1.16 7.79
CA TYR A 447 -7.73 2.50 7.26
C TYR A 447 -7.80 2.48 5.74
N LEU A 448 -8.46 3.49 5.16
CA LEU A 448 -8.42 3.85 3.76
C LEU A 448 -7.89 5.28 3.68
N TYR A 449 -6.70 5.45 3.13
CA TYR A 449 -6.04 6.74 2.99
C TYR A 449 -6.12 7.19 1.54
N TRP A 450 -6.75 8.34 1.32
CA TRP A 450 -6.80 9.00 0.04
C TRP A 450 -5.83 10.17 0.02
N ASN A 451 -5.07 10.30 -1.06
CA ASN A 451 -4.23 11.45 -1.35
C ASN A 451 -4.22 11.70 -2.87
N HIS A 452 -3.94 12.92 -3.29
CA HIS A 452 -3.87 13.32 -4.70
C HIS A 452 -2.96 12.42 -5.52
N LYS A 453 -1.86 11.98 -4.93
CA LYS A 453 -0.85 11.12 -5.53
C LYS A 453 -0.36 10.12 -4.50
N ILE A 454 -0.44 8.85 -4.80
CA ILE A 454 0.19 7.79 -4.00
C ILE A 454 1.62 7.60 -4.51
N VAL A 455 2.56 7.60 -3.60
CA VAL A 455 3.99 7.51 -3.88
C VAL A 455 4.63 6.46 -2.99
N PRO A 456 5.28 5.45 -3.59
CA PRO A 456 5.29 5.08 -5.00
C PRO A 456 3.93 4.52 -5.48
N LYS A 457 3.75 4.37 -6.79
CA LYS A 457 2.46 3.90 -7.36
C LYS A 457 2.06 2.50 -6.88
N GLU A 458 3.03 1.65 -6.53
CA GLU A 458 2.83 0.29 -6.02
C GLU A 458 2.20 0.26 -4.61
N HIS A 459 2.12 1.39 -3.91
CA HIS A 459 1.38 1.52 -2.66
C HIS A 459 -0.12 1.79 -2.88
N ASN A 460 -0.55 1.96 -4.14
CA ASN A 460 -1.96 2.00 -4.48
C ASN A 460 -2.60 0.62 -4.29
N GLY A 461 -3.71 0.55 -3.59
CA GLY A 461 -4.42 -0.70 -3.37
C GLY A 461 -4.69 -1.01 -1.91
N VAL A 462 -5.03 -2.27 -1.64
CA VAL A 462 -5.26 -2.78 -0.29
C VAL A 462 -4.24 -3.85 0.09
N LEU A 463 -3.68 -3.72 1.28
CA LEU A 463 -2.78 -4.69 1.89
C LEU A 463 -3.45 -5.29 3.13
N VAL A 464 -3.48 -6.63 3.22
CA VAL A 464 -4.04 -7.34 4.38
C VAL A 464 -2.91 -7.86 5.25
N ARG A 465 -2.91 -7.48 6.52
CA ARG A 465 -1.92 -7.89 7.53
C ARG A 465 -2.55 -8.83 8.55
N ILE A 466 -1.96 -9.98 8.70
CA ILE A 466 -2.31 -10.94 9.76
C ILE A 466 -1.16 -10.95 10.76
N ASN A 467 -1.44 -10.60 12.02
CA ASN A 467 -0.44 -10.48 13.08
C ASN A 467 0.73 -9.55 12.70
N GLY A 468 0.44 -8.47 11.98
CA GLY A 468 1.43 -7.49 11.54
C GLY A 468 2.23 -7.86 10.30
N ALA A 469 2.15 -9.09 9.80
CA ALA A 469 2.82 -9.54 8.58
C ALA A 469 1.85 -9.64 7.40
N SER A 470 2.37 -9.59 6.18
CA SER A 470 1.61 -9.84 4.96
C SER A 470 2.36 -10.79 4.03
N GLY A 471 1.64 -11.70 3.40
CA GLY A 471 2.17 -12.53 2.31
C GLY A 471 1.96 -11.92 0.94
N THR A 472 1.04 -10.93 0.83
CA THR A 472 0.72 -10.23 -0.41
C THR A 472 1.26 -8.82 -0.38
N LEU A 473 1.47 -8.22 -1.55
CA LEU A 473 1.66 -6.78 -1.71
C LEU A 473 0.30 -6.10 -1.90
N PHE A 474 0.31 -4.80 -2.12
CA PHE A 474 -0.91 -4.04 -2.37
C PHE A 474 -1.68 -4.57 -3.59
N LYS A 475 -2.96 -4.88 -3.38
CA LYS A 475 -3.89 -5.31 -4.43
C LYS A 475 -4.59 -4.09 -5.01
N GLU A 476 -4.17 -3.62 -6.18
CA GLU A 476 -4.72 -2.42 -6.86
C GLU A 476 -6.22 -2.54 -7.17
N ASN A 477 -6.74 -3.77 -7.31
CA ASN A 477 -8.15 -4.02 -7.56
C ASN A 477 -9.04 -3.99 -6.30
N PHE A 478 -8.49 -3.71 -5.11
CA PHE A 478 -9.21 -3.66 -3.82
C PHE A 478 -10.12 -4.88 -3.61
N LEU A 479 -9.57 -6.08 -3.81
CA LEU A 479 -10.27 -7.36 -3.74
C LEU A 479 -11.47 -7.39 -4.71
N GLU A 480 -11.24 -7.04 -5.96
CA GLU A 480 -12.23 -7.02 -7.06
C GLU A 480 -13.34 -5.96 -6.88
N TYR A 481 -12.99 -4.80 -6.34
CA TYR A 481 -13.93 -3.68 -6.26
C TYR A 481 -14.23 -3.10 -7.64
N GLN A 482 -15.49 -3.20 -8.07
CA GLN A 482 -15.93 -2.70 -9.36
C GLN A 482 -16.32 -1.23 -9.27
N ILE A 483 -15.66 -0.38 -10.05
CA ILE A 483 -15.98 1.05 -10.19
C ILE A 483 -15.74 1.52 -11.62
N SER A 484 -16.56 2.46 -12.08
CA SER A 484 -16.40 3.11 -13.38
C SER A 484 -15.25 4.12 -13.45
N GLU A 485 -14.76 4.62 -12.30
CA GLU A 485 -13.74 5.68 -12.21
C GLU A 485 -12.40 5.13 -11.72
N LEU A 486 -11.67 4.42 -12.57
CA LEU A 486 -10.34 3.83 -12.25
C LEU A 486 -9.32 4.87 -11.74
N THR A 487 -9.42 6.11 -12.20
CA THR A 487 -8.47 7.17 -11.79
C THR A 487 -8.52 7.45 -10.29
N ARG A 488 -9.68 7.36 -9.65
CA ARG A 488 -9.83 7.58 -8.20
C ARG A 488 -9.28 6.44 -7.37
N LEU A 489 -9.33 5.20 -7.88
CA LEU A 489 -8.74 4.06 -7.18
C LEU A 489 -7.23 4.22 -7.01
N ARG A 490 -6.55 4.80 -8.02
CA ARG A 490 -5.10 5.03 -7.99
C ARG A 490 -4.63 6.07 -6.96
N GLN A 491 -5.56 6.72 -6.27
CA GLN A 491 -5.31 7.71 -5.23
C GLN A 491 -5.55 7.16 -3.82
N ILE A 492 -5.70 5.82 -3.67
CA ILE A 492 -6.05 5.21 -2.39
C ILE A 492 -5.02 4.16 -2.00
N THR A 493 -4.56 4.27 -0.76
CA THR A 493 -3.80 3.24 -0.05
C THR A 493 -4.64 2.76 1.12
N ALA A 494 -4.77 1.45 1.30
CA ALA A 494 -5.51 0.88 2.41
C ALA A 494 -4.73 -0.27 3.06
N GLU A 495 -4.78 -0.37 4.37
CA GLU A 495 -4.32 -1.55 5.09
C GLU A 495 -5.42 -2.07 6.00
N ILE A 496 -5.56 -3.39 6.04
CA ILE A 496 -6.47 -4.10 6.93
C ILE A 496 -5.63 -4.92 7.90
N PHE A 497 -5.72 -4.60 9.18
CA PHE A 497 -5.04 -5.29 10.26
C PHE A 497 -5.98 -6.32 10.88
N VAL A 498 -5.72 -7.58 10.65
CA VAL A 498 -6.51 -8.67 11.22
C VAL A 498 -6.05 -8.94 12.65
N VAL A 499 -6.94 -8.68 13.59
CA VAL A 499 -6.73 -8.88 15.03
C VAL A 499 -7.04 -10.33 15.41
N LYS A 500 -8.08 -10.93 14.80
CA LYS A 500 -8.48 -12.32 15.04
C LYS A 500 -9.10 -12.92 13.79
N GLY A 501 -8.76 -14.16 13.50
CA GLY A 501 -9.31 -14.91 12.38
C GLY A 501 -8.56 -14.68 11.07
N LEU A 502 -9.22 -14.97 9.94
CA LEU A 502 -8.73 -14.96 8.55
C LEU A 502 -7.65 -16.02 8.23
N ASP A 503 -6.96 -16.57 9.24
CA ASP A 503 -5.95 -17.63 9.02
C ASP A 503 -6.50 -18.84 8.26
N ALA A 504 -7.78 -19.18 8.47
CA ALA A 504 -8.44 -20.31 7.80
C ALA A 504 -8.72 -20.04 6.31
N ALA A 505 -8.79 -18.76 5.94
CA ALA A 505 -8.96 -18.34 4.55
C ALA A 505 -7.63 -18.14 3.81
N LEU A 506 -6.50 -18.19 4.52
CA LEU A 506 -5.18 -18.00 3.93
C LEU A 506 -4.73 -19.31 3.27
N ASN A 507 -4.31 -19.26 2.02
CA ASN A 507 -3.75 -20.40 1.30
C ASN A 507 -2.33 -20.76 1.84
N ILE A 508 -1.79 -21.86 1.40
CA ILE A 508 -0.50 -22.41 1.88
C ILE A 508 0.66 -21.47 1.56
N ASP A 509 0.63 -20.84 0.40
CA ASP A 509 1.61 -19.86 -0.06
C ASP A 509 1.63 -18.57 0.77
N ARG A 510 0.59 -18.33 1.56
CA ARG A 510 0.34 -17.09 2.28
C ARG A 510 0.24 -15.84 1.41
N GLU A 511 0.29 -16.01 0.10
CA GLU A 511 0.25 -14.94 -0.88
C GLU A 511 -1.15 -14.78 -1.50
N SER A 512 -2.06 -15.70 -1.19
CA SER A 512 -3.42 -15.71 -1.70
C SER A 512 -4.43 -16.17 -0.65
N PHE A 513 -5.70 -15.84 -0.90
CA PHE A 513 -6.82 -16.21 -0.05
C PHE A 513 -7.76 -17.18 -0.76
N ASN A 514 -8.34 -18.09 0.01
CA ASN A 514 -9.50 -18.87 -0.44
C ASN A 514 -10.71 -17.93 -0.56
N ILE A 515 -11.04 -17.56 -1.79
CA ILE A 515 -12.09 -16.59 -2.11
C ILE A 515 -13.49 -17.06 -1.69
N SER A 516 -13.70 -18.36 -1.48
CA SER A 516 -14.98 -18.93 -1.02
C SER A 516 -15.12 -18.98 0.50
N HIS A 517 -14.04 -18.67 1.25
CA HIS A 517 -14.10 -18.74 2.71
C HIS A 517 -14.93 -17.59 3.30
N PRO A 518 -15.82 -17.84 4.29
CA PRO A 518 -16.70 -16.83 4.86
C PRO A 518 -15.95 -15.58 5.37
N HIS A 519 -14.80 -15.76 6.02
CA HIS A 519 -13.99 -14.62 6.50
C HIS A 519 -13.53 -13.71 5.36
N TYR A 520 -13.09 -14.28 4.23
CA TYR A 520 -12.67 -13.49 3.07
C TYR A 520 -13.85 -12.74 2.45
N LEU A 521 -14.99 -13.40 2.28
CA LEU A 521 -16.18 -12.77 1.72
C LEU A 521 -16.70 -11.60 2.58
N ILE A 522 -16.68 -11.76 3.90
CA ILE A 522 -17.10 -10.72 4.82
C ILE A 522 -16.13 -9.53 4.78
N LEU A 523 -14.83 -9.79 4.81
CA LEU A 523 -13.80 -8.75 4.71
C LEU A 523 -13.89 -8.00 3.38
N LYS A 524 -14.05 -8.72 2.26
CA LYS A 524 -14.27 -8.14 0.92
C LYS A 524 -15.50 -7.24 0.90
N ASN A 525 -16.65 -7.72 1.38
CA ASN A 525 -17.89 -6.96 1.39
C ASN A 525 -17.81 -5.70 2.26
N TRP A 526 -17.14 -5.82 3.43
CA TRP A 526 -16.88 -4.68 4.29
C TRP A 526 -15.98 -3.64 3.60
N LEU A 527 -14.88 -4.08 2.99
CA LEU A 527 -13.98 -3.20 2.25
C LEU A 527 -14.73 -2.47 1.13
N HIS A 528 -15.54 -3.20 0.36
CA HIS A 528 -16.34 -2.59 -0.72
C HIS A 528 -17.35 -1.58 -0.20
N SER A 529 -17.94 -1.80 0.98
CA SER A 529 -18.78 -0.80 1.65
C SER A 529 -17.98 0.44 2.07
N ALA A 530 -16.80 0.25 2.67
CA ALA A 530 -15.90 1.33 3.06
C ALA A 530 -15.43 2.15 1.86
N MET A 531 -15.08 1.49 0.75
CA MET A 531 -14.72 2.16 -0.51
C MET A 531 -15.85 3.02 -1.05
N ARG A 532 -17.10 2.54 -1.04
CA ARG A 532 -18.27 3.37 -1.43
C ARG A 532 -18.42 4.59 -0.54
N GLN A 533 -18.22 4.46 0.77
CA GLN A 533 -18.30 5.60 1.71
C GLN A 533 -17.20 6.63 1.41
N LEU A 534 -15.97 6.19 1.14
CA LEU A 534 -14.88 7.08 0.72
C LEU A 534 -15.21 7.80 -0.59
N MET A 535 -15.69 7.08 -1.62
CA MET A 535 -16.05 7.67 -2.91
C MET A 535 -17.18 8.71 -2.78
N ASN A 536 -18.19 8.42 -1.96
CA ASN A 536 -19.29 9.35 -1.70
C ASN A 536 -18.78 10.61 -0.98
N ARG A 537 -17.86 10.45 0.00
CA ARG A 537 -17.28 11.60 0.71
C ARG A 537 -16.43 12.47 -0.21
N LEU A 538 -15.60 11.87 -1.07
CA LEU A 538 -14.82 12.59 -2.07
C LEU A 538 -15.73 13.38 -3.05
N LYS A 539 -16.85 12.80 -3.47
CA LYS A 539 -17.83 13.49 -4.34
C LYS A 539 -18.47 14.68 -3.63
N ALA A 540 -18.85 14.52 -2.36
CA ALA A 540 -19.45 15.59 -1.57
C ALA A 540 -18.47 16.75 -1.40
N LEU A 541 -17.24 16.48 -0.92
CA LEU A 541 -16.20 17.49 -0.71
C LEU A 541 -15.83 18.23 -2.01
N SER A 542 -15.72 17.50 -3.12
CA SER A 542 -15.46 18.13 -4.43
C SER A 542 -16.61 19.00 -4.91
N GLY A 543 -17.84 18.61 -4.61
CA GLY A 543 -19.06 19.38 -4.92
C GLY A 543 -19.16 20.64 -4.09
N ASP A 544 -18.92 20.55 -2.79
CA ASP A 544 -18.94 21.68 -1.86
C ASP A 544 -17.85 22.69 -2.19
N ALA A 545 -16.62 22.25 -2.44
CA ALA A 545 -15.52 23.12 -2.84
C ALA A 545 -15.74 23.78 -4.21
N ALA A 546 -16.39 23.10 -5.17
CA ALA A 546 -16.77 23.70 -6.45
C ALA A 546 -17.82 24.79 -6.26
N LYS A 547 -18.76 24.59 -5.32
CA LYS A 547 -19.78 25.57 -4.98
C LYS A 547 -19.15 26.80 -4.32
N GLU A 548 -18.28 26.60 -3.32
CA GLU A 548 -17.56 27.68 -2.62
C GLU A 548 -16.71 28.51 -3.58
N LYS A 549 -15.95 27.85 -4.48
CA LYS A 549 -15.17 28.54 -5.52
C LYS A 549 -16.06 29.34 -6.48
N LEU A 550 -17.26 28.85 -6.78
CA LEU A 550 -18.22 29.56 -7.64
C LEU A 550 -18.79 30.76 -6.92
N GLU A 551 -19.12 30.64 -5.62
CA GLU A 551 -19.59 31.74 -4.78
C GLU A 551 -18.54 32.83 -4.61
N GLY A 552 -17.27 32.47 -4.30
CA GLY A 552 -16.16 33.41 -4.22
C GLY A 552 -15.92 34.20 -5.52
N LYS A 553 -15.98 33.52 -6.70
CA LYS A 553 -15.89 34.20 -7.98
C LYS A 553 -17.08 35.17 -8.23
N LYS A 554 -18.25 34.82 -7.73
CA LYS A 554 -19.42 35.66 -7.80
C LYS A 554 -19.24 36.97 -7.03
N GLU A 555 -18.79 36.86 -5.78
CA GLU A 555 -18.52 38.00 -4.92
C GLU A 555 -17.43 38.92 -5.51
N GLU A 556 -16.34 38.37 -5.98
CA GLU A 556 -15.25 39.11 -6.62
C GLU A 556 -15.73 39.88 -7.84
N THR A 557 -16.47 39.21 -8.75
CA THR A 557 -17.01 39.88 -9.95
C THR A 557 -18.03 40.96 -9.63
N PHE A 558 -18.87 40.75 -8.60
CA PHE A 558 -19.83 41.75 -8.16
C PHE A 558 -19.14 42.97 -7.53
N ALA A 559 -18.06 42.75 -6.77
CA ALA A 559 -17.25 43.83 -6.23
C ALA A 559 -16.58 44.66 -7.36
N GLU A 560 -16.07 44.00 -8.40
CA GLU A 560 -15.49 44.70 -9.57
C GLU A 560 -16.55 45.53 -10.31
N LEU A 561 -17.75 44.97 -10.56
CA LEU A 561 -18.86 45.72 -11.16
C LEU A 561 -19.24 46.94 -10.34
N SER A 562 -19.37 46.79 -9.01
CA SER A 562 -19.65 47.87 -8.08
C SER A 562 -18.55 48.95 -8.09
N GLN A 563 -17.27 48.58 -8.20
CA GLN A 563 -16.17 49.52 -8.34
C GLN A 563 -16.25 50.33 -9.65
N ILE A 564 -16.63 49.71 -10.75
CA ILE A 564 -16.84 50.37 -12.04
C ILE A 564 -17.92 51.42 -11.90
N VAL A 565 -19.08 51.04 -11.35
CA VAL A 565 -20.20 51.97 -11.11
C VAL A 565 -19.78 53.16 -10.23
N SER A 566 -19.10 52.90 -9.11
CA SER A 566 -18.62 53.92 -8.19
C SER A 566 -17.64 54.89 -8.84
N ARG A 567 -16.73 54.40 -9.72
CA ARG A 567 -15.81 55.24 -10.47
C ARG A 567 -16.53 56.21 -11.41
N HIS A 568 -17.56 55.72 -12.11
CA HIS A 568 -18.33 56.55 -12.99
C HIS A 568 -19.25 57.52 -12.26
N ALA A 569 -19.80 57.17 -11.09
CA ALA A 569 -20.49 58.07 -10.20
C ALA A 569 -19.61 59.23 -9.75
N ALA A 570 -18.37 58.94 -9.34
CA ALA A 570 -17.40 59.95 -8.97
C ALA A 570 -17.04 60.88 -10.14
N HIS A 571 -16.93 60.35 -11.35
CA HIS A 571 -16.60 61.11 -12.57
C HIS A 571 -17.74 62.06 -12.98
N THR A 572 -18.99 61.64 -12.85
CA THR A 572 -20.18 62.46 -13.21
C THR A 572 -20.56 63.44 -12.11
N GLY A 573 -19.99 63.35 -10.91
CA GLY A 573 -20.31 64.20 -9.73
C GLY A 573 -21.74 63.98 -9.18
N LYS A 574 -22.44 62.97 -9.64
CA LYS A 574 -23.77 62.62 -9.15
C LYS A 574 -23.63 61.66 -7.94
N THR A 575 -24.09 62.11 -6.78
CA THR A 575 -24.01 61.36 -5.52
C THR A 575 -25.18 60.41 -5.28
N THR A 576 -26.26 60.53 -6.05
CA THR A 576 -27.46 59.71 -5.92
C THR A 576 -27.68 58.89 -7.18
N THR A 577 -27.53 57.58 -7.07
CA THR A 577 -27.86 56.63 -8.15
C THR A 577 -29.31 56.20 -7.99
N LYS A 578 -30.07 56.16 -9.10
CA LYS A 578 -31.43 55.58 -9.11
C LYS A 578 -31.30 54.07 -8.80
N GLU A 579 -32.13 53.57 -7.89
CA GLU A 579 -32.20 52.15 -7.57
C GLU A 579 -32.89 51.39 -8.74
N ILE A 580 -32.24 50.35 -9.26
CA ILE A 580 -32.77 49.58 -10.38
C ILE A 580 -33.57 48.41 -9.86
N VAL A 581 -34.85 48.37 -10.23
CA VAL A 581 -35.82 47.34 -9.84
C VAL A 581 -36.26 46.56 -11.08
N TYR A 582 -36.17 45.24 -11.05
CA TYR A 582 -36.70 44.38 -12.11
C TYR A 582 -38.21 44.15 -11.93
N THR A 583 -39.00 44.42 -12.97
CA THR A 583 -40.43 44.18 -12.98
C THR A 583 -40.79 43.07 -13.96
N SER A 584 -41.62 42.10 -13.51
CA SER A 584 -42.16 41.04 -14.37
C SER A 584 -43.46 41.55 -15.03
N LYS A 585 -43.55 41.42 -16.36
CA LYS A 585 -44.80 41.71 -17.10
C LYS A 585 -45.92 40.80 -16.57
N GLY A 586 -46.81 41.37 -15.76
CA GLY A 586 -48.00 40.66 -15.26
C GLY A 586 -48.56 41.11 -13.91
N SER A 587 -47.84 41.87 -13.15
CA SER A 587 -48.36 42.57 -11.98
C SER A 587 -49.12 43.82 -12.46
N GLY A 588 -50.41 43.76 -12.37
CA GLY A 588 -51.30 44.95 -12.68
C GLY A 588 -50.90 46.17 -11.86
N PRO A 589 -51.33 47.37 -12.25
CA PRO A 589 -50.92 48.61 -11.60
C PRO A 589 -51.26 48.55 -10.12
N ASP A 590 -50.24 48.43 -9.30
CA ASP A 590 -50.43 48.59 -7.85
C ASP A 590 -50.69 50.06 -7.52
N LEU A 591 -51.56 50.33 -6.58
CA LEU A 591 -51.98 51.66 -6.17
C LEU A 591 -50.82 52.57 -5.66
N LEU A 592 -49.60 52.06 -5.61
CA LEU A 592 -48.36 52.75 -5.26
C LEU A 592 -47.63 53.33 -6.47
N SER A 593 -48.04 53.03 -7.72
CA SER A 593 -47.33 53.45 -8.94
C SER A 593 -47.44 54.93 -9.28
N ASN A 594 -48.22 55.68 -8.50
CA ASN A 594 -48.41 57.17 -8.69
C ASN A 594 -47.35 58.03 -7.97
N ILE A 595 -46.42 57.41 -7.21
CA ILE A 595 -45.24 58.11 -6.74
C ILE A 595 -44.14 57.74 -7.72
N LYS A 596 -44.02 58.43 -8.84
CA LYS A 596 -42.82 58.46 -9.68
C LYS A 596 -41.64 58.91 -8.79
N SER A 597 -41.10 58.03 -8.05
CA SER A 597 -39.97 58.30 -7.18
C SER A 597 -38.81 58.61 -8.09
N ALA A 598 -38.23 59.79 -7.93
CA ALA A 598 -37.02 60.26 -8.61
C ALA A 598 -35.79 59.34 -8.27
N THR A 599 -36.05 58.27 -7.52
CA THR A 599 -35.03 57.37 -6.96
C THR A 599 -35.02 55.96 -7.53
N HIS A 600 -36.01 55.54 -8.33
CA HIS A 600 -36.09 54.18 -8.87
C HIS A 600 -36.18 54.20 -10.40
N LEU A 601 -35.52 53.27 -11.06
CA LEU A 601 -35.57 52.98 -12.48
C LEU A 601 -36.04 51.53 -12.68
N GLU A 602 -37.18 51.34 -13.35
CA GLU A 602 -37.75 50.02 -13.60
C GLU A 602 -37.18 49.45 -14.91
N ILE A 603 -36.76 48.18 -14.88
CA ILE A 603 -36.29 47.45 -16.06
C ILE A 603 -37.04 46.13 -16.15
N SER A 604 -37.54 45.80 -17.33
CA SER A 604 -38.28 44.56 -17.57
C SER A 604 -37.36 43.31 -17.55
N ASP A 605 -37.84 42.25 -16.91
CA ASP A 605 -37.19 40.92 -16.90
C ASP A 605 -36.92 40.35 -18.32
N HIS A 606 -37.63 40.86 -19.35
CA HIS A 606 -37.43 40.41 -20.75
C HIS A 606 -36.04 40.69 -21.31
N ILE A 607 -35.34 41.70 -20.78
CA ILE A 607 -33.97 42.01 -21.18
C ILE A 607 -33.02 40.82 -20.85
N LEU A 608 -33.29 40.14 -19.75
CA LEU A 608 -32.50 38.99 -19.29
C LEU A 608 -32.81 37.72 -20.09
N ALA A 609 -34.04 37.59 -20.63
CA ALA A 609 -34.43 36.41 -21.41
C ALA A 609 -33.65 36.31 -22.75
N ALA A 610 -33.24 37.45 -23.32
CA ALA A 610 -32.45 37.47 -24.54
C ALA A 610 -31.02 36.92 -24.39
N ILE A 611 -30.46 36.93 -23.17
CA ILE A 611 -29.08 36.61 -22.87
C ILE A 611 -28.89 35.39 -21.94
N ALA A 612 -29.95 34.81 -21.39
CA ALA A 612 -29.89 33.66 -20.51
C ALA A 612 -30.89 32.57 -20.90
N LYS A 613 -30.55 31.30 -20.67
CA LYS A 613 -31.53 30.21 -20.82
C LYS A 613 -32.72 30.42 -19.86
N GLU A 614 -33.93 30.25 -20.35
CA GLU A 614 -35.16 30.45 -19.57
C GLU A 614 -35.23 29.64 -18.26
N LYS A 615 -34.62 28.42 -18.24
CA LYS A 615 -34.56 27.58 -17.04
C LYS A 615 -33.14 27.14 -16.78
N PRO A 616 -32.44 27.73 -15.80
CA PRO A 616 -31.11 27.29 -15.43
C PRO A 616 -31.15 25.91 -14.78
N THR A 617 -30.55 24.93 -15.42
CA THR A 617 -30.54 23.53 -14.94
C THR A 617 -29.34 23.21 -14.06
N THR A 618 -28.19 23.88 -14.27
CA THR A 618 -26.97 23.65 -13.52
C THR A 618 -26.60 24.82 -12.59
N ALA A 619 -25.73 24.58 -11.61
CA ALA A 619 -25.21 25.65 -10.75
C ALA A 619 -24.47 26.72 -11.56
N ARG A 620 -23.79 26.33 -12.66
CA ARG A 620 -23.12 27.24 -13.58
C ARG A 620 -24.11 28.12 -14.38
N ASP A 621 -25.23 27.55 -14.78
CA ASP A 621 -26.30 28.34 -15.47
C ASP A 621 -26.94 29.36 -14.53
N ARG A 622 -27.17 28.99 -13.27
CA ARG A 622 -27.67 29.92 -12.21
C ARG A 622 -26.67 31.05 -11.96
N PHE A 623 -25.39 30.74 -11.91
CA PHE A 623 -24.33 31.73 -11.76
C PHE A 623 -24.28 32.69 -12.98
N LYS A 624 -24.31 32.16 -14.21
CA LYS A 624 -24.38 33.01 -15.44
C LYS A 624 -25.58 33.91 -15.45
N LYS A 625 -26.74 33.41 -15.03
CA LYS A 625 -27.98 34.20 -14.92
C LYS A 625 -27.78 35.35 -13.93
N SER A 626 -27.37 35.08 -12.70
CA SER A 626 -27.11 36.08 -11.66
C SER A 626 -26.07 37.11 -12.07
N LEU A 627 -25.02 36.71 -12.79
CA LEU A 627 -23.99 37.61 -13.33
C LEU A 627 -24.55 38.52 -14.41
N ASN A 628 -25.41 38.03 -15.31
CA ASN A 628 -26.02 38.83 -16.35
C ASN A 628 -27.04 39.85 -15.78
N GLU A 629 -27.76 39.45 -14.73
CA GLU A 629 -28.63 40.37 -13.96
C GLU A 629 -27.84 41.53 -13.37
N GLU A 630 -26.68 41.25 -12.75
CA GLU A 630 -25.86 42.29 -12.13
C GLU A 630 -25.15 43.18 -13.18
N LYS A 631 -24.74 42.60 -14.32
CA LYS A 631 -24.18 43.36 -15.46
C LYS A 631 -25.24 44.33 -16.02
N ALA A 632 -26.45 43.86 -16.23
CA ALA A 632 -27.56 44.69 -16.73
C ALA A 632 -27.84 45.83 -15.75
N LYS A 633 -27.91 45.55 -14.46
CA LYS A 633 -28.08 46.52 -13.40
C LYS A 633 -26.98 47.57 -13.38
N SER A 634 -25.72 47.13 -13.43
CA SER A 634 -24.56 48.04 -13.45
C SER A 634 -24.52 48.91 -14.71
N LEU A 635 -24.87 48.35 -15.87
CA LEU A 635 -24.93 49.09 -17.14
C LEU A 635 -26.03 50.15 -17.11
N ALA A 636 -27.25 49.79 -16.66
CA ALA A 636 -28.36 50.73 -16.52
C ALA A 636 -27.99 51.86 -15.54
N THR A 637 -27.34 51.53 -14.41
CA THR A 637 -26.89 52.56 -13.44
C THR A 637 -25.90 53.51 -14.10
N ILE A 638 -24.91 53.01 -14.88
CA ILE A 638 -23.93 53.84 -15.57
C ILE A 638 -24.61 54.74 -16.61
N LEU A 639 -25.50 54.20 -17.43
CA LEU A 639 -26.22 54.99 -18.42
C LEU A 639 -27.08 56.10 -17.78
N SER A 640 -27.73 55.82 -16.65
CA SER A 640 -28.47 56.81 -15.89
C SER A 640 -27.59 57.88 -15.27
N LEU A 641 -26.37 57.54 -14.79
CA LEU A 641 -25.39 58.52 -14.32
C LEU A 641 -25.04 59.56 -15.40
N TYR A 642 -25.00 59.13 -16.66
CA TYR A 642 -24.75 60.03 -17.83
C TYR A 642 -26.03 60.67 -18.34
N GLY A 643 -27.20 60.41 -17.71
CA GLY A 643 -28.49 61.04 -18.07
C GLY A 643 -29.11 60.50 -19.36
N VAL A 644 -28.73 59.31 -19.80
CA VAL A 644 -29.26 58.67 -21.02
C VAL A 644 -30.75 58.35 -20.86
N ASP A 645 -31.17 57.98 -19.67
CA ASP A 645 -32.56 57.70 -19.29
C ASP A 645 -33.45 58.98 -19.29
N ASP A 646 -32.86 60.16 -19.18
CA ASP A 646 -33.63 61.43 -19.26
C ASP A 646 -33.96 61.83 -20.72
N PHE A 647 -33.25 61.25 -21.73
CA PHE A 647 -33.44 61.53 -23.13
C PHE A 647 -34.15 60.44 -23.93
N LEU A 648 -34.28 59.24 -23.40
CA LEU A 648 -34.91 58.10 -24.06
C LEU A 648 -36.25 57.74 -23.39
N SER A 649 -37.18 57.19 -24.19
CA SER A 649 -38.35 56.54 -23.56
C SER A 649 -37.89 55.27 -22.79
N GLU A 650 -38.71 54.84 -21.83
CA GLU A 650 -38.41 53.61 -21.03
C GLU A 650 -38.17 52.41 -21.97
N GLY A 651 -38.94 52.22 -23.02
CA GLY A 651 -38.79 51.16 -24.00
C GLY A 651 -37.51 51.27 -24.87
N ASP A 652 -37.12 52.49 -25.22
CA ASP A 652 -35.87 52.73 -26.01
C ASP A 652 -34.64 52.50 -25.10
N PHE A 653 -34.73 52.89 -23.83
CA PHE A 653 -33.66 52.67 -22.85
C PHE A 653 -33.45 51.17 -22.58
N GLU A 654 -34.55 50.41 -22.39
CA GLU A 654 -34.50 48.95 -22.26
C GLU A 654 -33.89 48.29 -23.53
N SER A 655 -34.32 48.76 -24.71
CA SER A 655 -33.80 48.24 -25.98
C SER A 655 -32.29 48.49 -26.13
N LEU A 656 -31.81 49.67 -25.71
CA LEU A 656 -30.39 50.00 -25.71
C LEU A 656 -29.60 49.08 -24.77
N ILE A 657 -30.07 48.85 -23.56
CA ILE A 657 -29.42 47.95 -22.62
C ILE A 657 -29.39 46.53 -23.17
N SER A 658 -30.50 46.05 -23.76
CA SER A 658 -30.55 44.71 -24.35
C SER A 658 -29.53 44.58 -25.49
N ALA A 659 -29.47 45.55 -26.39
CA ALA A 659 -28.52 45.54 -27.51
C ALA A 659 -27.05 45.54 -27.04
N ILE A 660 -26.70 46.33 -26.05
CA ILE A 660 -25.37 46.36 -25.46
C ILE A 660 -25.03 45.01 -24.83
N LEU A 661 -25.95 44.43 -24.07
CA LEU A 661 -25.76 43.13 -23.42
C LEU A 661 -25.61 42.00 -24.47
N GLU A 662 -26.41 42.02 -25.55
CA GLU A 662 -26.27 41.07 -26.65
C GLU A 662 -24.89 41.15 -27.30
N VAL A 663 -24.36 42.30 -27.54
CA VAL A 663 -23.02 42.50 -28.07
C VAL A 663 -21.95 41.97 -27.11
N MET A 664 -22.12 42.23 -25.80
CA MET A 664 -21.18 41.78 -24.77
C MET A 664 -21.18 40.25 -24.51
N VAL A 665 -22.27 39.57 -24.86
CA VAL A 665 -22.43 38.12 -24.68
C VAL A 665 -22.12 37.33 -25.96
N LEU A 666 -21.91 37.99 -27.08
CA LEU A 666 -21.47 37.34 -28.33
C LEU A 666 -20.12 36.62 -28.11
N GLU A 667 -20.19 35.33 -27.77
CA GLU A 667 -19.02 34.44 -27.77
C GLU A 667 -18.68 34.08 -29.24
N ILE A 668 -17.41 34.18 -29.62
CA ILE A 668 -16.91 33.61 -30.85
C ILE A 668 -17.24 32.12 -30.81
N LYS A 669 -18.16 31.66 -31.65
CA LYS A 669 -18.41 30.25 -31.84
C LYS A 669 -17.12 29.60 -32.33
N LYS A 670 -16.50 28.78 -31.49
CA LYS A 670 -15.39 27.90 -31.85
C LYS A 670 -15.86 26.77 -32.72
#